data_02779415c54d6d73dadf760bfb68bce6
#
_entry.id   02779415c54d6d73dadf760bfb68bce6
#
_cell.length_a   1.000
_cell.length_b   1.000
_cell.length_c   1.000
_cell.angle_alpha   90.00
_cell.angle_beta   90.00
_cell.angle_gamma   90.00
#
_symmetry.space_group_name_H-M   'P 1'
#
loop_
_entity.id
_entity.type
_entity.pdbx_description
1 polymer ?
#
loop_
_entity_poly.entity_id
_entity_poly.type
_entity_poly.pdbx_seq_one_letter_code
_entity_poly.pdbx_strand_id
1 'polypeptide(L)'
;TSVFKNFNSEYFFMYRNKLDFLNILIIAALGIISYIPLSFYDFILKRKVRIRLKNRKLYKYSWIASSIASLLGFGGATSLAFKQYFYGDYVDDKKKLLKEIGKIVALNLTGLSIVCCTYMGIRISSWNNLGIIKYAIGIIALYAPGFIIYSAYKYSKTKDKLEFFSTLGIIFISFLEWLTTIILIYETLRITGASISVLNFLPIYIESAVVGMISMIPGGIGTFDLTFMTGLESLGIPIEQTLLGIILYRISYYIVPALIGVLLFVHDFGGKINKKFNGLPYEIVSKVAYKIVVSLVFISGAIIVLSNIAPQYLLKIKLLKEILGKQVLGLSIGMSVVLGFLIMLAALMLKYRAKSIYKASMVLFILGIILSLTKGINPYELVFLIIVAYLLYLSKRMFYRDSFVVSCKNTLIDSGILIASFSIYFFILITFGTHLKYVGIVRKMPYKMAYKFGFIAFALVTVIYVAIYFLNIRRKIPVKTFDQCSEYIEKIIEEYKGDSLTHLVFLKDKYIYLNEDKDLFIQYEVYGDKLFVLGNPVGNNENLFREIEKFCEYTDNYGYTPVFYQVNEEMISYLHSNGYDFMKIGEEAKVDVKEFKVVGNKMKSLKTSRSKVTKEGYTFHMVEPPFSREFLDSLKEISDEWLDGRKEKGFSVGFFDEDYLNKAPIAILRDREGEIKAFANIMYMYDDESFSVDLMRFSKNTPRGVMDFMFINLIEYGKEKGYEIFNMGMAPLANVGLSKYAFWNEKLALQFYENGQALYSFKGLRRFKEKFSHNWEYKYIAYRRNTSILITVIQAAIVCSRNRNVDESIVIRNLKSLIK
;
A
#
# COMPACT_ATOMS: atom_id res chain seq x y z
N THR A 1 -31.07 0.26 8.35
CA THR A 1 -31.65 -1.10 8.34
C THR A 1 -33.17 -1.08 8.29
N SER A 2 -33.88 -0.08 8.85
CA SER A 2 -35.34 0.03 8.75
C SER A 2 -35.81 0.44 7.34
N VAL A 3 -35.13 1.35 6.68
CA VAL A 3 -35.46 1.88 5.35
C VAL A 3 -35.44 0.78 4.27
N PHE A 4 -34.51 -0.16 4.32
CA PHE A 4 -34.46 -1.27 3.37
C PHE A 4 -35.40 -2.44 3.69
N LYS A 5 -36.11 -2.41 4.82
CA LYS A 5 -37.05 -3.47 5.20
C LYS A 5 -38.28 -3.55 4.27
N ASN A 6 -38.64 -2.41 3.69
CA ASN A 6 -39.77 -2.26 2.78
C ASN A 6 -39.35 -2.17 1.29
N PHE A 7 -38.03 -2.33 0.98
CA PHE A 7 -37.54 -2.23 -0.38
C PHE A 7 -38.05 -3.38 -1.24
N ASN A 8 -38.76 -3.03 -2.33
CA ASN A 8 -39.23 -4.00 -3.31
C ASN A 8 -38.46 -3.87 -4.63
N SER A 9 -37.66 -4.88 -4.91
CA SER A 9 -36.85 -4.92 -6.10
C SER A 9 -37.65 -4.88 -7.42
N GLU A 10 -38.90 -5.38 -7.44
CA GLU A 10 -39.75 -5.32 -8.63
C GLU A 10 -40.11 -3.88 -9.00
N TYR A 11 -40.44 -3.05 -7.99
CA TYR A 11 -40.68 -1.63 -8.23
C TYR A 11 -39.42 -0.89 -8.69
N PHE A 12 -38.25 -1.22 -8.16
CA PHE A 12 -36.99 -0.63 -8.62
C PHE A 12 -36.74 -0.92 -10.11
N PHE A 13 -36.94 -2.16 -10.55
CA PHE A 13 -36.78 -2.53 -11.96
C PHE A 13 -37.89 -1.97 -12.83
N MET A 14 -39.11 -1.81 -12.32
CA MET A 14 -40.19 -1.16 -13.02
C MET A 14 -39.84 0.32 -13.36
N TYR A 15 -39.32 1.08 -12.38
CA TYR A 15 -38.87 2.44 -12.61
C TYR A 15 -37.67 2.51 -13.56
N ARG A 16 -36.70 1.62 -13.42
CA ARG A 16 -35.56 1.52 -14.32
C ARG A 16 -36.00 1.23 -15.78
N ASN A 17 -36.95 0.35 -15.97
CA ASN A 17 -37.43 -0.02 -17.30
C ASN A 17 -38.20 1.09 -18.02
N LYS A 18 -38.65 2.11 -17.31
CA LYS A 18 -39.26 3.34 -17.90
C LYS A 18 -38.19 4.28 -18.44
N LEU A 19 -36.92 4.09 -18.15
CA LEU A 19 -35.82 4.94 -18.60
C LEU A 19 -35.39 4.51 -20.01
N ASP A 20 -35.57 5.41 -20.97
CA ASP A 20 -35.02 5.25 -22.30
C ASP A 20 -33.55 5.68 -22.38
N PHE A 21 -32.88 5.28 -23.45
CA PHE A 21 -31.48 5.68 -23.71
C PHE A 21 -31.32 7.19 -23.72
N LEU A 22 -32.28 7.91 -24.32
CA LEU A 22 -32.28 9.38 -24.37
C LEU A 22 -32.31 9.99 -22.97
N ASN A 23 -33.10 9.44 -22.03
CA ASN A 23 -33.18 9.90 -20.65
C ASN A 23 -31.83 9.79 -19.93
N ILE A 24 -31.10 8.70 -20.14
CA ILE A 24 -29.75 8.51 -19.53
C ILE A 24 -28.74 9.47 -20.16
N LEU A 25 -28.82 9.71 -21.44
CA LEU A 25 -27.99 10.67 -22.15
C LEU A 25 -28.24 12.11 -21.68
N ILE A 26 -29.49 12.48 -21.43
CA ILE A 26 -29.86 13.77 -20.83
C ILE A 26 -29.29 13.91 -19.44
N ILE A 27 -29.43 12.89 -18.58
CA ILE A 27 -28.89 12.91 -17.22
C ILE A 27 -27.37 13.03 -17.25
N ALA A 28 -26.68 12.30 -18.13
CA ALA A 28 -25.22 12.39 -18.30
C ALA A 28 -24.81 13.79 -18.79
N ALA A 29 -25.53 14.37 -19.73
CA ALA A 29 -25.29 15.74 -20.23
C ALA A 29 -25.50 16.79 -19.12
N LEU A 30 -26.54 16.66 -18.30
CA LEU A 30 -26.76 17.53 -17.14
C LEU A 30 -25.61 17.40 -16.13
N GLY A 31 -25.07 16.20 -15.91
CA GLY A 31 -23.90 15.97 -15.08
C GLY A 31 -22.65 16.67 -15.62
N ILE A 32 -22.42 16.66 -16.92
CA ILE A 32 -21.34 17.42 -17.57
C ILE A 32 -21.55 18.93 -17.42
N ILE A 33 -22.77 19.41 -17.61
CA ILE A 33 -23.13 20.83 -17.49
C ILE A 33 -22.91 21.33 -16.07
N SER A 34 -23.19 20.52 -15.05
CA SER A 34 -22.99 20.87 -13.62
C SER A 34 -21.52 21.11 -13.25
N TYR A 35 -20.56 20.66 -14.07
CA TYR A 35 -19.13 20.92 -13.89
C TYR A 35 -18.65 22.24 -14.53
N ILE A 36 -19.45 22.89 -15.36
CA ILE A 36 -19.06 24.15 -16.01
C ILE A 36 -18.78 25.26 -14.98
N PRO A 37 -19.61 25.48 -13.96
CA PRO A 37 -19.35 26.51 -12.94
C PRO A 37 -18.01 26.32 -12.22
N LEU A 38 -17.61 25.08 -11.92
CA LEU A 38 -16.33 24.76 -11.27
C LEU A 38 -15.12 25.32 -12.03
N SER A 39 -15.19 25.39 -13.35
CA SER A 39 -14.12 25.95 -14.17
C SER A 39 -14.03 27.48 -14.07
N PHE A 40 -15.13 28.16 -13.76
CA PHE A 40 -15.13 29.62 -13.63
C PHE A 40 -14.34 30.14 -12.44
N TYR A 41 -14.16 29.35 -11.37
CA TYR A 41 -13.24 29.69 -10.29
C TYR A 41 -11.82 29.92 -10.79
N ASP A 42 -11.37 29.10 -11.73
CA ASP A 42 -10.00 29.19 -12.26
C ASP A 42 -9.81 30.37 -13.24
N PHE A 43 -10.88 30.84 -13.85
CA PHE A 43 -10.83 32.08 -14.63
C PHE A 43 -10.68 33.32 -13.74
N ILE A 44 -11.33 33.34 -12.55
CA ILE A 44 -11.08 34.39 -11.54
C ILE A 44 -9.65 34.29 -11.02
N LEU A 45 -9.20 33.07 -10.68
CA LEU A 45 -7.84 32.82 -10.23
C LEU A 45 -6.81 33.31 -11.26
N LYS A 46 -7.04 33.05 -12.55
CA LYS A 46 -6.18 33.50 -13.64
C LYS A 46 -6.00 35.02 -13.63
N ARG A 47 -7.07 35.80 -13.43
CA ARG A 47 -7.01 37.26 -13.37
C ARG A 47 -6.26 37.75 -12.14
N LYS A 48 -6.47 37.13 -10.95
CA LYS A 48 -5.87 37.54 -9.68
C LYS A 48 -4.38 37.25 -9.60
N VAL A 49 -3.95 36.10 -10.11
CA VAL A 49 -2.55 35.63 -10.00
C VAL A 49 -1.77 35.81 -11.32
N ARG A 50 -2.44 36.28 -12.37
CA ARG A 50 -1.89 36.46 -13.73
C ARG A 50 -1.32 35.18 -14.32
N ILE A 51 -2.10 34.10 -14.32
CA ILE A 51 -1.70 32.80 -14.89
C ILE A 51 -1.53 32.94 -16.41
N ARG A 52 -0.33 32.61 -16.92
CA ARG A 52 0.06 32.75 -18.35
C ARG A 52 -0.36 31.53 -19.17
N LEU A 53 -1.62 31.07 -19.04
CA LEU A 53 -2.20 29.97 -19.81
C LEU A 53 -3.29 30.45 -20.75
N LYS A 54 -3.40 29.81 -21.94
CA LYS A 54 -4.55 30.00 -22.84
C LYS A 54 -5.83 29.48 -22.16
N ASN A 55 -6.97 30.16 -22.38
CA ASN A 55 -8.25 29.82 -21.72
C ASN A 55 -8.67 28.36 -21.95
N ARG A 56 -8.45 27.80 -23.16
CA ARG A 56 -8.75 26.41 -23.47
C ARG A 56 -7.95 25.40 -22.63
N LYS A 57 -6.66 25.67 -22.38
CA LYS A 57 -5.83 24.85 -21.49
C LYS A 57 -6.22 25.03 -20.03
N LEU A 58 -6.55 26.24 -19.61
CA LEU A 58 -7.01 26.52 -18.25
C LEU A 58 -8.30 25.75 -17.96
N TYR A 59 -9.30 25.80 -18.86
CA TYR A 59 -10.54 25.05 -18.71
C TYR A 59 -10.30 23.55 -18.61
N LYS A 60 -9.44 23.00 -19.47
CA LYS A 60 -9.09 21.58 -19.46
C LYS A 60 -8.45 21.16 -18.13
N TYR A 61 -7.49 21.93 -17.63
CA TYR A 61 -6.81 21.64 -16.37
C TYR A 61 -7.73 21.82 -15.15
N SER A 62 -8.62 22.80 -15.21
CA SER A 62 -9.67 22.98 -14.21
C SER A 62 -10.61 21.78 -14.16
N TRP A 63 -11.05 21.28 -15.32
CA TRP A 63 -11.88 20.08 -15.41
C TRP A 63 -11.21 18.87 -14.78
N ILE A 64 -9.95 18.59 -15.17
CA ILE A 64 -9.18 17.47 -14.64
C ILE A 64 -9.05 17.58 -13.12
N ALA A 65 -8.64 18.76 -12.60
CA ALA A 65 -8.46 18.96 -11.18
C ALA A 65 -9.75 18.76 -10.37
N SER A 66 -10.85 19.35 -10.85
CA SER A 66 -12.13 19.33 -10.13
C SER A 66 -12.79 17.94 -10.17
N SER A 67 -12.78 17.26 -11.33
CA SER A 67 -13.42 15.96 -11.50
C SER A 67 -12.71 14.86 -10.70
N ILE A 68 -11.38 14.88 -10.66
CA ILE A 68 -10.61 13.91 -9.86
C ILE A 68 -10.74 14.22 -8.36
N ALA A 69 -10.72 15.51 -7.98
CA ALA A 69 -10.90 15.92 -6.58
C ALA A 69 -12.26 15.52 -6.01
N SER A 70 -13.32 15.66 -6.78
CA SER A 70 -14.68 15.26 -6.38
C SER A 70 -14.80 13.75 -6.12
N LEU A 71 -14.12 12.94 -6.92
CA LEU A 71 -14.13 11.48 -6.76
C LEU A 71 -13.33 11.01 -5.54
N LEU A 72 -12.23 11.71 -5.20
CA LEU A 72 -11.35 11.35 -4.07
C LEU A 72 -11.89 11.76 -2.70
N GLY A 73 -12.88 12.66 -2.66
CA GLY A 73 -13.57 13.05 -1.43
C GLY A 73 -12.82 13.99 -0.48
N PHE A 74 -11.55 14.27 -0.71
CA PHE A 74 -10.78 15.30 0.01
C PHE A 74 -10.78 16.65 -0.74
N GLY A 75 -11.87 16.97 -1.39
CA GLY A 75 -12.13 18.01 -2.38
C GLY A 75 -11.21 19.24 -2.38
N GLY A 76 -11.12 19.94 -1.24
CA GLY A 76 -10.31 21.17 -1.14
C GLY A 76 -8.81 20.91 -1.24
N ALA A 77 -8.26 19.95 -0.48
CA ALA A 77 -6.82 19.69 -0.45
C ALA A 77 -6.33 19.05 -1.76
N THR A 78 -7.10 18.12 -2.31
CA THR A 78 -6.78 17.46 -3.59
C THR A 78 -6.84 18.46 -4.75
N SER A 79 -7.89 19.29 -4.80
CA SER A 79 -8.02 20.34 -5.81
C SER A 79 -6.89 21.36 -5.73
N LEU A 80 -6.48 21.75 -4.51
CA LEU A 80 -5.35 22.65 -4.28
C LEU A 80 -4.05 22.06 -4.84
N ALA A 81 -3.75 20.78 -4.55
CA ALA A 81 -2.55 20.10 -5.05
C ALA A 81 -2.52 20.03 -6.58
N PHE A 82 -3.63 19.65 -7.22
CA PHE A 82 -3.71 19.62 -8.69
C PHE A 82 -3.59 20.99 -9.32
N LYS A 83 -4.26 22.00 -8.77
CA LYS A 83 -4.21 23.37 -9.30
C LYS A 83 -2.82 24.00 -9.11
N GLN A 84 -2.17 23.75 -7.97
CA GLN A 84 -0.78 24.16 -7.78
C GLN A 84 0.13 23.50 -8.82
N TYR A 85 -0.05 22.24 -9.08
CA TYR A 85 0.70 21.51 -10.09
C TYR A 85 0.50 22.05 -11.50
N PHE A 86 -0.77 22.21 -11.93
CA PHE A 86 -1.06 22.65 -13.29
C PHE A 86 -0.74 24.11 -13.58
N TYR A 87 -0.76 24.97 -12.55
CA TYR A 87 -0.62 26.41 -12.73
C TYR A 87 0.72 26.95 -12.19
N GLY A 88 1.42 26.22 -11.34
CA GLY A 88 2.60 26.68 -10.63
C GLY A 88 3.76 27.16 -11.52
N ASP A 89 3.90 26.59 -12.72
CA ASP A 89 4.93 27.00 -13.69
C ASP A 89 4.51 28.18 -14.58
N TYR A 90 3.25 28.59 -14.51
CA TYR A 90 2.69 29.67 -15.30
C TYR A 90 2.40 30.91 -14.47
N VAL A 91 2.94 30.97 -13.24
CA VAL A 91 2.79 32.11 -12.33
C VAL A 91 4.16 32.58 -11.81
N ASP A 92 4.26 33.87 -11.53
CA ASP A 92 5.50 34.42 -10.98
C ASP A 92 5.60 34.18 -9.45
N ASP A 93 4.47 34.14 -8.74
CA ASP A 93 4.40 33.96 -7.28
C ASP A 93 3.55 32.73 -6.90
N LYS A 94 4.24 31.64 -6.59
CA LYS A 94 3.61 30.37 -6.15
C LYS A 94 2.93 30.48 -4.78
N LYS A 95 3.44 31.34 -3.87
CA LYS A 95 2.82 31.56 -2.56
C LYS A 95 1.48 32.27 -2.69
N LYS A 96 1.42 33.28 -3.57
CA LYS A 96 0.19 34.00 -3.90
C LYS A 96 -0.83 33.06 -4.54
N LEU A 97 -0.40 32.18 -5.44
CA LEU A 97 -1.26 31.17 -6.06
C LEU A 97 -1.92 30.27 -4.99
N LEU A 98 -1.13 29.71 -4.08
CA LEU A 98 -1.64 28.86 -2.99
C LEU A 98 -2.64 29.59 -2.09
N LYS A 99 -2.33 30.83 -1.73
CA LYS A 99 -3.20 31.68 -0.90
C LYS A 99 -4.56 31.93 -1.58
N GLU A 100 -4.55 32.22 -2.87
CA GLU A 100 -5.79 32.50 -3.61
C GLU A 100 -6.61 31.22 -3.88
N ILE A 101 -5.97 30.06 -4.12
CA ILE A 101 -6.68 28.77 -4.19
C ILE A 101 -7.33 28.45 -2.84
N GLY A 102 -6.60 28.63 -1.72
CA GLY A 102 -7.14 28.43 -0.38
C GLY A 102 -8.36 29.30 -0.09
N LYS A 103 -8.38 30.56 -0.55
CA LYS A 103 -9.56 31.45 -0.44
C LYS A 103 -10.75 30.92 -1.26
N ILE A 104 -10.51 30.41 -2.47
CA ILE A 104 -11.58 29.82 -3.31
C ILE A 104 -12.18 28.62 -2.60
N VAL A 105 -11.34 27.73 -2.04
CA VAL A 105 -11.80 26.54 -1.28
C VAL A 105 -12.66 26.97 -0.07
N ALA A 106 -12.24 27.98 0.66
CA ALA A 106 -13.03 28.52 1.77
C ALA A 106 -14.38 29.11 1.29
N LEU A 107 -14.36 29.89 0.21
CA LEU A 107 -15.58 30.52 -0.32
C LEU A 107 -16.50 29.54 -1.07
N ASN A 108 -16.07 28.35 -1.40
CA ASN A 108 -16.93 27.37 -2.09
C ASN A 108 -18.17 26.95 -1.26
N LEU A 109 -18.13 27.11 0.06
CA LEU A 109 -19.27 26.82 0.93
C LEU A 109 -20.36 27.91 0.88
N THR A 110 -20.07 29.10 0.31
CA THR A 110 -21.02 30.24 0.26
C THR A 110 -22.26 29.95 -0.57
N GLY A 111 -22.16 29.08 -1.59
CA GLY A 111 -23.31 28.66 -2.38
C GLY A 111 -24.33 27.88 -1.54
N LEU A 112 -23.88 26.91 -0.75
CA LEU A 112 -24.76 26.21 0.21
C LEU A 112 -25.36 27.19 1.22
N SER A 113 -24.60 28.17 1.69
CA SER A 113 -25.08 29.19 2.60
C SER A 113 -26.26 29.98 1.99
N ILE A 114 -26.17 30.39 0.72
CA ILE A 114 -27.26 31.10 0.03
C ILE A 114 -28.50 30.18 -0.10
N VAL A 115 -28.27 28.91 -0.43
CA VAL A 115 -29.36 27.92 -0.50
C VAL A 115 -30.00 27.69 0.86
N CYS A 116 -29.23 27.69 1.95
CA CYS A 116 -29.78 27.64 3.32
C CYS A 116 -30.57 28.91 3.69
N CYS A 117 -30.18 30.08 3.20
CA CYS A 117 -30.99 31.31 3.36
C CYS A 117 -32.38 31.18 2.68
N THR A 118 -32.43 30.60 1.46
CA THR A 118 -33.71 30.36 0.79
C THR A 118 -34.58 29.34 1.55
N TYR A 119 -33.96 28.31 2.14
CA TYR A 119 -34.64 27.36 3.01
C TYR A 119 -35.31 28.03 4.21
N MET A 120 -34.57 28.93 4.88
CA MET A 120 -35.15 29.68 6.02
C MET A 120 -36.38 30.49 5.61
N GLY A 121 -36.35 31.07 4.41
CA GLY A 121 -37.51 31.79 3.86
C GLY A 121 -38.73 30.88 3.60
N ILE A 122 -38.48 29.68 3.04
CA ILE A 122 -39.56 28.72 2.71
C ILE A 122 -40.18 28.08 3.97
N ARG A 123 -39.37 27.80 4.98
CA ARG A 123 -39.75 27.07 6.21
C ARG A 123 -39.93 27.96 7.44
N ILE A 124 -40.11 29.25 7.27
CA ILE A 124 -40.19 30.21 8.38
C ILE A 124 -41.28 29.87 9.38
N SER A 125 -42.43 29.39 8.90
CA SER A 125 -43.56 29.00 9.75
C SER A 125 -43.37 27.67 10.50
N SER A 126 -42.51 26.79 10.02
CA SER A 126 -42.24 25.46 10.61
C SER A 126 -40.84 25.31 11.22
N TRP A 127 -40.12 26.43 11.37
CA TRP A 127 -38.73 26.45 11.85
C TRP A 127 -38.53 25.78 13.22
N ASN A 128 -39.50 25.93 14.12
CA ASN A 128 -39.40 25.37 15.47
C ASN A 128 -39.47 23.83 15.52
N ASN A 129 -40.03 23.20 14.47
CA ASN A 129 -40.24 21.75 14.41
C ASN A 129 -39.01 20.98 13.88
N LEU A 130 -37.92 21.65 13.50
CA LEU A 130 -36.75 21.06 12.81
C LEU A 130 -35.69 20.43 13.74
N GLY A 131 -35.94 20.36 15.04
CA GLY A 131 -34.98 19.77 15.99
C GLY A 131 -33.58 20.43 15.93
N ILE A 132 -32.51 19.64 16.03
CA ILE A 132 -31.13 20.14 16.10
C ILE A 132 -30.63 20.67 14.73
N ILE A 133 -31.15 20.15 13.62
CA ILE A 133 -30.73 20.52 12.27
C ILE A 133 -30.91 22.02 11.97
N LYS A 134 -31.90 22.66 12.59
CA LYS A 134 -32.13 24.10 12.41
C LYS A 134 -30.92 24.97 12.79
N TYR A 135 -30.20 24.60 13.83
CA TYR A 135 -29.02 25.36 14.27
C TYR A 135 -27.87 25.23 13.23
N ALA A 136 -27.67 24.03 12.67
CA ALA A 136 -26.67 23.82 11.63
C ALA A 136 -27.03 24.62 10.38
N ILE A 137 -28.28 24.58 9.93
CA ILE A 137 -28.76 25.35 8.78
C ILE A 137 -28.58 26.85 9.03
N GLY A 138 -28.93 27.34 10.24
CA GLY A 138 -28.78 28.75 10.64
C GLY A 138 -27.32 29.20 10.63
N ILE A 139 -26.40 28.39 11.17
CA ILE A 139 -24.95 28.71 11.15
C ILE A 139 -24.42 28.76 9.72
N ILE A 140 -24.77 27.78 8.88
CA ILE A 140 -24.34 27.77 7.48
C ILE A 140 -24.95 28.94 6.71
N ALA A 141 -26.20 29.31 6.94
CA ALA A 141 -26.87 30.45 6.31
C ALA A 141 -26.15 31.76 6.54
N LEU A 142 -25.55 31.97 7.71
CA LEU A 142 -24.80 33.19 8.05
C LEU A 142 -23.45 33.31 7.36
N TYR A 143 -22.94 32.23 6.74
CA TYR A 143 -21.58 32.17 6.18
C TYR A 143 -21.41 33.12 4.97
N ALA A 144 -22.29 33.08 3.97
CA ALA A 144 -22.21 33.97 2.79
C ALA A 144 -22.48 35.45 3.15
N PRO A 145 -23.52 35.81 3.91
CA PRO A 145 -23.70 37.17 4.38
C PRO A 145 -22.50 37.72 5.14
N GLY A 146 -21.90 36.90 6.02
CA GLY A 146 -20.70 37.27 6.76
C GLY A 146 -19.53 37.63 5.84
N PHE A 147 -19.27 36.81 4.81
CA PHE A 147 -18.23 37.09 3.80
C PHE A 147 -18.54 38.32 2.94
N ILE A 148 -19.78 38.57 2.59
CA ILE A 148 -20.19 39.74 1.84
C ILE A 148 -19.94 41.01 2.67
N ILE A 149 -20.37 41.04 3.94
CA ILE A 149 -20.16 42.17 4.86
C ILE A 149 -18.66 42.40 5.09
N TYR A 150 -17.90 41.36 5.34
CA TYR A 150 -16.43 41.44 5.49
C TYR A 150 -15.76 42.00 4.25
N SER A 151 -16.17 41.52 3.06
CA SER A 151 -15.62 41.97 1.78
C SER A 151 -15.95 43.44 1.50
N ALA A 152 -17.16 43.88 1.83
CA ALA A 152 -17.60 45.28 1.74
C ALA A 152 -16.81 46.21 2.71
N TYR A 153 -16.64 45.75 3.97
CA TYR A 153 -15.83 46.47 4.97
C TYR A 153 -14.37 46.59 4.50
N LYS A 154 -13.78 45.48 4.00
CA LYS A 154 -12.41 45.52 3.47
C LYS A 154 -12.29 46.49 2.28
N TYR A 155 -13.26 46.45 1.36
CA TYR A 155 -13.29 47.38 0.22
C TYR A 155 -13.37 48.83 0.66
N SER A 156 -14.18 49.16 1.67
CA SER A 156 -14.26 50.50 2.22
C SER A 156 -12.89 51.04 2.68
N LYS A 157 -12.07 50.16 3.30
CA LYS A 157 -10.71 50.47 3.77
C LYS A 157 -9.63 50.50 2.68
N THR A 158 -9.61 49.48 1.82
CA THR A 158 -8.50 49.27 0.87
C THR A 158 -8.75 49.84 -0.51
N LYS A 159 -10.02 50.14 -0.88
CA LYS A 159 -10.48 50.52 -2.24
C LYS A 159 -10.06 49.58 -3.34
N ASP A 160 -9.71 48.28 -2.99
CA ASP A 160 -9.29 47.27 -3.95
C ASP A 160 -10.53 46.67 -4.66
N LYS A 161 -10.87 47.25 -5.81
CA LYS A 161 -11.96 46.81 -6.68
C LYS A 161 -11.79 45.37 -7.14
N LEU A 162 -10.55 44.95 -7.47
CA LEU A 162 -10.31 43.61 -8.01
C LEU A 162 -10.60 42.54 -6.96
N GLU A 163 -10.15 42.72 -5.72
CA GLU A 163 -10.42 41.78 -4.62
C GLU A 163 -11.90 41.69 -4.31
N PHE A 164 -12.60 42.87 -4.24
CA PHE A 164 -14.03 42.89 -3.95
C PHE A 164 -14.86 42.15 -5.00
N PHE A 165 -14.72 42.52 -6.28
CA PHE A 165 -15.48 41.89 -7.36
C PHE A 165 -15.10 40.42 -7.57
N SER A 166 -13.83 40.05 -7.32
CA SER A 166 -13.44 38.63 -7.36
C SER A 166 -14.12 37.83 -6.26
N THR A 167 -14.24 38.35 -5.03
CA THR A 167 -14.93 37.65 -3.93
C THR A 167 -16.40 37.47 -4.25
N LEU A 168 -17.08 38.52 -4.73
CA LEU A 168 -18.48 38.41 -5.15
C LEU A 168 -18.66 37.42 -6.31
N GLY A 169 -17.72 37.44 -7.29
CA GLY A 169 -17.71 36.51 -8.39
C GLY A 169 -17.57 35.04 -7.93
N ILE A 170 -16.72 34.77 -6.92
CA ILE A 170 -16.56 33.41 -6.36
C ILE A 170 -17.85 33.00 -5.63
N ILE A 171 -18.47 33.87 -4.87
CA ILE A 171 -19.76 33.62 -4.18
C ILE A 171 -20.85 33.29 -5.21
N PHE A 172 -20.93 34.05 -6.29
CA PHE A 172 -21.89 33.81 -7.36
C PHE A 172 -21.64 32.48 -8.09
N ILE A 173 -20.38 32.13 -8.39
CA ILE A 173 -20.03 30.85 -9.00
C ILE A 173 -20.38 29.71 -8.05
N SER A 174 -20.12 29.85 -6.74
CA SER A 174 -20.49 28.86 -5.76
C SER A 174 -22.02 28.65 -5.72
N PHE A 175 -22.78 29.70 -5.82
CA PHE A 175 -24.23 29.58 -5.92
C PHE A 175 -24.66 28.85 -7.21
N LEU A 176 -24.05 29.15 -8.36
CA LEU A 176 -24.32 28.46 -9.62
C LEU A 176 -23.96 26.96 -9.56
N GLU A 177 -22.87 26.61 -8.91
CA GLU A 177 -22.47 25.22 -8.70
C GLU A 177 -23.54 24.44 -7.93
N TRP A 178 -24.00 24.99 -6.81
CA TRP A 178 -25.08 24.36 -6.03
C TRP A 178 -26.40 24.32 -6.79
N LEU A 179 -26.74 25.40 -7.49
CA LEU A 179 -27.96 25.45 -8.31
C LEU A 179 -27.96 24.39 -9.41
N THR A 180 -26.83 24.22 -10.14
CA THR A 180 -26.75 23.20 -11.21
C THR A 180 -26.83 21.78 -10.64
N THR A 181 -26.27 21.54 -9.43
CA THR A 181 -26.37 20.26 -8.75
C THR A 181 -27.79 19.96 -8.28
N ILE A 182 -28.50 20.98 -7.78
CA ILE A 182 -29.92 20.90 -7.39
C ILE A 182 -30.78 20.56 -8.61
N ILE A 183 -30.58 21.26 -9.73
CA ILE A 183 -31.28 21.00 -10.99
C ILE A 183 -31.02 19.57 -11.48
N LEU A 184 -29.76 19.12 -11.44
CA LEU A 184 -29.38 17.77 -11.86
C LEU A 184 -30.14 16.69 -11.09
N ILE A 185 -30.15 16.75 -9.76
CA ILE A 185 -30.82 15.72 -8.97
C ILE A 185 -32.34 15.81 -9.06
N TYR A 186 -32.88 17.02 -9.15
CA TYR A 186 -34.32 17.25 -9.34
C TYR A 186 -34.80 16.67 -10.69
N GLU A 187 -34.15 17.01 -11.80
CA GLU A 187 -34.48 16.47 -13.13
C GLU A 187 -34.25 14.97 -13.22
N THR A 188 -33.22 14.46 -12.56
CA THR A 188 -32.98 13.00 -12.46
C THR A 188 -34.19 12.30 -11.80
N LEU A 189 -34.72 12.85 -10.71
CA LEU A 189 -35.92 12.31 -10.07
C LEU A 189 -37.17 12.43 -10.98
N ARG A 190 -37.36 13.56 -11.65
CA ARG A 190 -38.45 13.73 -12.64
C ARG A 190 -38.42 12.70 -13.75
N ILE A 191 -37.23 12.46 -14.28
CA ILE A 191 -37.01 11.47 -15.34
C ILE A 191 -37.29 10.04 -14.85
N THR A 192 -37.08 9.73 -13.57
CA THR A 192 -37.50 8.45 -13.00
C THR A 192 -39.01 8.35 -12.78
N GLY A 193 -39.76 9.43 -13.00
CA GLY A 193 -41.21 9.49 -12.92
C GLY A 193 -41.74 10.02 -11.57
N ALA A 194 -40.89 10.64 -10.76
CA ALA A 194 -41.33 11.26 -9.51
C ALA A 194 -42.05 12.59 -9.78
N SER A 195 -43.29 12.72 -9.28
CA SER A 195 -44.06 13.97 -9.34
C SER A 195 -43.88 14.74 -8.05
N ILE A 196 -42.92 15.65 -7.99
CA ILE A 196 -42.66 16.50 -6.83
C ILE A 196 -42.54 17.95 -7.24
N SER A 197 -43.12 18.85 -6.46
CA SER A 197 -42.92 20.27 -6.67
C SER A 197 -41.57 20.73 -6.14
N VAL A 198 -40.96 21.73 -6.76
CA VAL A 198 -39.67 22.31 -6.35
C VAL A 198 -39.73 22.79 -4.90
N LEU A 199 -40.87 23.34 -4.48
CA LEU A 199 -41.04 23.84 -3.10
C LEU A 199 -41.03 22.73 -2.03
N ASN A 200 -41.45 21.53 -2.35
CA ASN A 200 -41.40 20.36 -1.47
C ASN A 200 -40.05 19.62 -1.56
N PHE A 201 -39.44 19.61 -2.75
CA PHE A 201 -38.14 18.96 -2.99
C PHE A 201 -36.98 19.72 -2.31
N LEU A 202 -36.95 21.04 -2.44
CA LEU A 202 -35.81 21.87 -2.03
C LEU A 202 -35.49 21.75 -0.55
N PRO A 203 -36.45 21.77 0.40
CA PRO A 203 -36.20 21.56 1.82
C PRO A 203 -35.52 20.23 2.10
N ILE A 204 -36.00 19.13 1.52
CA ILE A 204 -35.46 17.79 1.74
C ILE A 204 -34.00 17.70 1.22
N TYR A 205 -33.76 18.29 0.04
CA TYR A 205 -32.42 18.35 -0.53
C TYR A 205 -31.45 19.11 0.42
N ILE A 206 -31.87 20.28 0.94
CA ILE A 206 -31.02 21.11 1.79
C ILE A 206 -30.72 20.41 3.13
N GLU A 207 -31.73 19.85 3.77
CA GLU A 207 -31.57 19.05 5.00
C GLU A 207 -30.56 17.91 4.79
N SER A 208 -30.73 17.17 3.67
CA SER A 208 -29.82 16.05 3.30
C SER A 208 -28.40 16.51 3.01
N ALA A 209 -28.24 17.65 2.30
CA ALA A 209 -26.95 18.23 1.99
C ALA A 209 -26.21 18.70 3.26
N VAL A 210 -26.94 19.32 4.20
CA VAL A 210 -26.38 19.74 5.49
C VAL A 210 -25.96 18.54 6.34
N VAL A 211 -26.78 17.49 6.42
CA VAL A 211 -26.45 16.25 7.13
C VAL A 211 -25.24 15.57 6.48
N GLY A 212 -25.22 15.49 5.16
CA GLY A 212 -24.09 14.94 4.39
C GLY A 212 -22.78 15.69 4.66
N MET A 213 -22.82 17.02 4.73
CA MET A 213 -21.66 17.85 5.02
C MET A 213 -21.16 17.69 6.47
N ILE A 214 -22.06 17.68 7.45
CA ILE A 214 -21.70 17.52 8.88
C ILE A 214 -21.07 16.14 9.14
N SER A 215 -21.47 15.13 8.40
CA SER A 215 -20.92 13.77 8.54
C SER A 215 -19.45 13.66 8.17
N MET A 216 -18.88 14.66 7.47
CA MET A 216 -17.51 14.65 6.93
C MET A 216 -17.19 13.44 6.05
N ILE A 217 -18.19 12.66 5.64
CA ILE A 217 -18.00 11.53 4.73
C ILE A 217 -17.81 12.06 3.31
N PRO A 218 -16.80 11.61 2.58
CA PRO A 218 -16.56 12.02 1.21
C PRO A 218 -17.80 11.89 0.33
N GLY A 219 -18.25 13.00 -0.29
CA GLY A 219 -19.46 13.04 -1.11
C GLY A 219 -20.78 12.79 -0.33
N GLY A 220 -20.77 12.78 1.00
CA GLY A 220 -21.95 12.49 1.83
C GLY A 220 -22.53 11.08 1.62
N ILE A 221 -21.73 10.12 1.12
CA ILE A 221 -22.19 8.77 0.76
C ILE A 221 -22.79 8.09 1.99
N GLY A 222 -24.02 7.65 1.85
CA GLY A 222 -24.80 7.02 2.92
C GLY A 222 -25.59 8.03 3.77
N THR A 223 -24.99 9.09 4.28
CA THR A 223 -25.69 10.08 5.15
C THR A 223 -26.63 10.98 4.37
N PHE A 224 -26.15 11.59 3.28
CA PHE A 224 -27.01 12.33 2.35
C PHE A 224 -28.09 11.40 1.78
N ASP A 225 -27.67 10.22 1.27
CA ASP A 225 -28.57 9.31 0.59
C ASP A 225 -29.71 8.84 1.48
N LEU A 226 -29.40 8.46 2.72
CA LEU A 226 -30.41 7.99 3.67
C LEU A 226 -31.40 9.10 4.07
N THR A 227 -30.88 10.30 4.40
CA THR A 227 -31.71 11.44 4.76
C THR A 227 -32.61 11.86 3.60
N PHE A 228 -32.07 11.84 2.38
CA PHE A 228 -32.81 12.20 1.18
C PHE A 228 -33.89 11.18 0.85
N MET A 229 -33.61 9.87 0.97
CA MET A 229 -34.58 8.80 0.79
C MET A 229 -35.73 8.88 1.80
N THR A 230 -35.42 9.04 3.08
CA THR A 230 -36.46 9.13 4.13
C THR A 230 -37.29 10.39 4.00
N GLY A 231 -36.66 11.50 3.62
CA GLY A 231 -37.37 12.77 3.38
C GLY A 231 -38.38 12.68 2.23
N LEU A 232 -37.98 12.07 1.11
CA LEU A 232 -38.84 11.88 -0.07
C LEU A 232 -39.94 10.82 0.17
N GLU A 233 -39.63 9.76 0.96
CA GLU A 233 -40.62 8.77 1.40
C GLU A 233 -41.75 9.42 2.21
N SER A 234 -41.43 10.38 3.09
CA SER A 234 -42.45 11.13 3.85
C SER A 234 -43.40 11.96 2.97
N LEU A 235 -43.01 12.23 1.71
CA LEU A 235 -43.87 12.88 0.70
C LEU A 235 -44.57 11.88 -0.22
N GLY A 236 -44.49 10.57 0.07
CA GLY A 236 -45.13 9.52 -0.72
C GLY A 236 -44.36 9.08 -1.95
N ILE A 237 -43.09 9.47 -2.12
CA ILE A 237 -42.24 8.98 -3.23
C ILE A 237 -41.60 7.65 -2.81
N PRO A 238 -41.76 6.58 -3.59
CA PRO A 238 -41.21 5.28 -3.28
C PRO A 238 -39.68 5.28 -3.11
N ILE A 239 -39.20 4.53 -2.14
CA ILE A 239 -37.77 4.39 -1.83
C ILE A 239 -37.00 3.91 -3.08
N GLU A 240 -37.56 2.96 -3.82
CA GLU A 240 -36.95 2.37 -5.02
C GLU A 240 -36.74 3.41 -6.11
N GLN A 241 -37.68 4.31 -6.29
CA GLN A 241 -37.62 5.41 -7.25
C GLN A 241 -36.56 6.43 -6.85
N THR A 242 -36.54 6.80 -5.56
CA THR A 242 -35.54 7.71 -4.99
C THR A 242 -34.14 7.12 -5.09
N LEU A 243 -33.96 5.85 -4.73
CA LEU A 243 -32.68 5.15 -4.84
C LEU A 243 -32.15 5.13 -6.28
N LEU A 244 -33.03 4.86 -7.25
CA LEU A 244 -32.67 4.91 -8.67
C LEU A 244 -32.20 6.32 -9.08
N GLY A 245 -32.92 7.37 -8.63
CA GLY A 245 -32.54 8.75 -8.86
C GLY A 245 -31.19 9.11 -8.27
N ILE A 246 -30.89 8.67 -7.03
CA ILE A 246 -29.60 8.89 -6.36
C ILE A 246 -28.47 8.19 -7.13
N ILE A 247 -28.66 6.93 -7.53
CA ILE A 247 -27.65 6.18 -8.29
C ILE A 247 -27.34 6.90 -9.61
N LEU A 248 -28.34 7.30 -10.37
CA LEU A 248 -28.16 8.01 -11.63
C LEU A 248 -27.49 9.38 -11.43
N TYR A 249 -27.89 10.13 -10.40
CA TYR A 249 -27.24 11.37 -10.00
C TYR A 249 -25.75 11.15 -9.70
N ARG A 250 -25.42 10.14 -8.90
CA ARG A 250 -24.02 9.86 -8.54
C ARG A 250 -23.18 9.44 -9.74
N ILE A 251 -23.71 8.60 -10.61
CA ILE A 251 -23.03 8.22 -11.86
C ILE A 251 -22.80 9.46 -12.72
N SER A 252 -23.81 10.28 -12.90
CA SER A 252 -23.77 11.46 -13.77
C SER A 252 -22.86 12.57 -13.23
N TYR A 253 -22.89 12.82 -11.92
CA TYR A 253 -22.13 13.90 -11.29
C TYR A 253 -20.67 13.51 -10.95
N TYR A 254 -20.41 12.27 -10.52
CA TYR A 254 -19.07 11.86 -10.11
C TYR A 254 -18.34 11.04 -11.17
N ILE A 255 -19.01 9.99 -11.71
CA ILE A 255 -18.33 9.02 -12.59
C ILE A 255 -18.12 9.59 -13.99
N VAL A 256 -19.14 10.15 -14.62
CA VAL A 256 -19.06 10.66 -16.00
C VAL A 256 -18.01 11.78 -16.14
N PRO A 257 -18.01 12.85 -15.32
CA PRO A 257 -16.99 13.89 -15.40
C PRO A 257 -15.59 13.39 -15.06
N ALA A 258 -15.46 12.45 -14.12
CA ALA A 258 -14.18 11.85 -13.78
C ALA A 258 -13.60 11.01 -14.93
N LEU A 259 -14.42 10.24 -15.63
CA LEU A 259 -14.01 9.52 -16.84
C LEU A 259 -13.46 10.47 -17.90
N ILE A 260 -14.18 11.58 -18.17
CA ILE A 260 -13.72 12.63 -19.09
C ILE A 260 -12.40 13.23 -18.57
N GLY A 261 -12.30 13.53 -17.28
CA GLY A 261 -11.09 14.08 -16.65
C GLY A 261 -9.88 13.16 -16.80
N VAL A 262 -10.06 11.87 -16.58
CA VAL A 262 -9.01 10.85 -16.75
C VAL A 262 -8.59 10.73 -18.22
N LEU A 263 -9.54 10.73 -19.16
CA LEU A 263 -9.24 10.71 -20.60
C LEU A 263 -8.42 11.93 -21.03
N LEU A 264 -8.84 13.13 -20.61
CA LEU A 264 -8.13 14.37 -20.89
C LEU A 264 -6.73 14.39 -20.27
N PHE A 265 -6.61 13.85 -19.06
CA PHE A 265 -5.35 13.75 -18.36
C PHE A 265 -4.36 12.81 -19.06
N VAL A 266 -4.78 11.60 -19.36
CA VAL A 266 -3.95 10.60 -20.06
C VAL A 266 -3.50 11.10 -21.43
N HIS A 267 -4.38 11.77 -22.16
CA HIS A 267 -4.07 12.34 -23.47
C HIS A 267 -2.96 13.42 -23.41
N ASP A 268 -2.98 14.31 -22.40
CA ASP A 268 -2.02 15.44 -22.34
C ASP A 268 -0.67 15.07 -21.68
N PHE A 269 -0.70 14.18 -20.73
CA PHE A 269 0.46 13.84 -19.90
C PHE A 269 1.24 12.63 -20.41
N GLY A 270 0.73 11.96 -21.47
CA GLY A 270 1.33 10.74 -22.01
C GLY A 270 2.69 10.87 -22.69
N GLY A 271 3.26 12.05 -22.89
CA GLY A 271 4.47 12.15 -23.66
C GLY A 271 5.51 13.25 -23.37
N LYS A 272 5.13 14.43 -22.96
CA LYS A 272 6.06 15.59 -22.98
C LYS A 272 6.38 16.25 -21.63
N ILE A 273 5.55 16.13 -20.63
CA ILE A 273 5.70 16.87 -19.37
C ILE A 273 6.52 16.10 -18.33
N ASN A 274 6.67 14.81 -18.48
CA ASN A 274 7.41 13.93 -17.57
C ASN A 274 8.91 14.29 -17.45
N LYS A 275 9.50 14.92 -18.47
CA LYS A 275 10.90 15.34 -18.44
C LYS A 275 11.19 16.59 -17.61
N LYS A 276 10.18 17.41 -17.30
CA LYS A 276 10.36 18.73 -16.66
C LYS A 276 10.13 18.73 -15.14
N PHE A 277 9.55 17.65 -14.60
CA PHE A 277 9.18 17.54 -13.19
C PHE A 277 9.60 16.21 -12.63
N ASN A 278 10.69 16.09 -11.99
CA ASN A 278 11.24 14.93 -11.29
C ASN A 278 10.20 13.93 -10.69
N GLY A 279 9.18 13.53 -11.45
CA GLY A 279 8.28 12.40 -11.17
C GLY A 279 7.14 12.59 -10.16
N LEU A 280 7.21 13.53 -9.23
CA LEU A 280 6.32 13.60 -8.06
C LEU A 280 4.82 13.78 -8.37
N PRO A 281 4.40 14.67 -9.26
CA PRO A 281 2.97 14.83 -9.56
C PRO A 281 2.41 13.72 -10.47
N TYR A 282 3.25 13.16 -11.34
CA TYR A 282 2.89 12.00 -12.15
C TYR A 282 2.62 10.78 -11.25
N GLU A 283 3.40 10.61 -10.21
CA GLU A 283 3.24 9.50 -9.27
C GLU A 283 1.92 9.57 -8.49
N ILE A 284 1.55 10.74 -7.96
CA ILE A 284 0.29 10.91 -7.23
C ILE A 284 -0.91 10.71 -8.17
N VAL A 285 -0.87 11.34 -9.33
CA VAL A 285 -1.98 11.28 -10.31
C VAL A 285 -2.04 9.91 -10.97
N SER A 286 -0.91 9.28 -11.27
CA SER A 286 -0.90 7.92 -11.81
C SER A 286 -1.41 6.90 -10.78
N LYS A 287 -1.09 7.06 -9.50
CA LYS A 287 -1.63 6.22 -8.43
C LYS A 287 -3.15 6.33 -8.31
N VAL A 288 -3.72 7.52 -8.51
CA VAL A 288 -5.16 7.75 -8.45
C VAL A 288 -5.86 7.24 -9.71
N ALA A 289 -5.36 7.61 -10.89
CA ALA A 289 -5.90 7.15 -12.18
C ALA A 289 -5.88 5.61 -12.26
N TYR A 290 -4.80 5.01 -11.80
CA TYR A 290 -4.67 3.57 -11.68
C TYR A 290 -5.75 2.95 -10.80
N LYS A 291 -6.00 3.48 -9.58
CA LYS A 291 -7.07 2.98 -8.70
C LYS A 291 -8.44 3.09 -9.35
N ILE A 292 -8.70 4.19 -10.06
CA ILE A 292 -9.96 4.38 -10.80
C ILE A 292 -10.11 3.32 -11.88
N VAL A 293 -9.08 3.09 -12.70
CA VAL A 293 -9.13 2.06 -13.76
C VAL A 293 -9.36 0.67 -13.18
N VAL A 294 -8.65 0.29 -12.12
CA VAL A 294 -8.85 -1.00 -11.44
C VAL A 294 -10.28 -1.13 -10.90
N SER A 295 -10.81 -0.07 -10.29
CA SER A 295 -12.20 -0.06 -9.79
C SER A 295 -13.21 -0.19 -10.92
N LEU A 296 -12.99 0.48 -12.05
CA LEU A 296 -13.84 0.38 -13.22
C LEU A 296 -13.81 -1.03 -13.85
N VAL A 297 -12.65 -1.68 -13.88
CA VAL A 297 -12.52 -3.08 -14.31
C VAL A 297 -13.34 -4.00 -13.39
N PHE A 298 -13.25 -3.80 -12.07
CA PHE A 298 -14.03 -4.58 -11.11
C PHE A 298 -15.54 -4.36 -11.29
N ILE A 299 -15.96 -3.11 -11.42
CA ILE A 299 -17.36 -2.74 -11.67
C ILE A 299 -17.86 -3.34 -13.00
N SER A 300 -17.02 -3.38 -14.04
CA SER A 300 -17.37 -4.02 -15.32
C SER A 300 -17.70 -5.50 -15.13
N GLY A 301 -16.88 -6.22 -14.38
CA GLY A 301 -17.17 -7.63 -14.03
C GLY A 301 -18.47 -7.77 -13.26
N ALA A 302 -18.72 -6.91 -12.27
CA ALA A 302 -19.98 -6.90 -11.51
C ALA A 302 -21.20 -6.60 -12.38
N ILE A 303 -21.10 -5.64 -13.29
CA ILE A 303 -22.19 -5.32 -14.24
C ILE A 303 -22.49 -6.52 -15.13
N ILE A 304 -21.48 -7.19 -15.69
CA ILE A 304 -21.67 -8.41 -16.50
C ILE A 304 -22.39 -9.50 -15.69
N VAL A 305 -22.00 -9.71 -14.44
CA VAL A 305 -22.63 -10.71 -13.55
C VAL A 305 -24.07 -10.34 -13.25
N LEU A 306 -24.33 -9.08 -12.87
CA LEU A 306 -25.66 -8.61 -12.49
C LEU A 306 -26.63 -8.51 -13.68
N SER A 307 -26.13 -8.15 -14.86
CA SER A 307 -26.95 -8.07 -16.08
C SER A 307 -27.57 -9.43 -16.46
N ASN A 308 -26.98 -10.52 -16.01
CA ASN A 308 -27.46 -11.86 -16.26
C ASN A 308 -28.54 -12.35 -15.26
N ILE A 309 -28.72 -11.64 -14.15
CA ILE A 309 -29.76 -11.98 -13.13
C ILE A 309 -31.14 -11.41 -13.55
N ALA A 310 -31.16 -10.31 -14.33
CA ALA A 310 -32.38 -9.64 -14.76
C ALA A 310 -32.70 -9.89 -16.25
N PRO A 311 -33.39 -11.00 -16.61
CA PRO A 311 -33.54 -11.45 -17.99
C PRO A 311 -34.54 -10.66 -18.83
N GLN A 312 -35.13 -9.58 -18.32
CA GLN A 312 -36.24 -8.88 -19.01
C GLN A 312 -35.84 -8.25 -20.37
N TYR A 313 -34.56 -7.93 -20.60
CA TYR A 313 -34.09 -7.44 -21.91
C TYR A 313 -33.99 -8.51 -23.00
N LEU A 314 -33.83 -9.79 -22.60
CA LEU A 314 -33.70 -10.91 -23.54
C LEU A 314 -35.03 -11.26 -24.28
N LEU A 315 -36.16 -10.82 -23.76
CA LEU A 315 -37.47 -11.10 -24.33
C LEU A 315 -37.85 -10.17 -25.51
N LYS A 316 -37.19 -9.03 -25.66
CA LYS A 316 -37.52 -8.04 -26.73
C LYS A 316 -36.89 -8.35 -28.10
N ILE A 317 -35.93 -9.26 -28.18
CA ILE A 317 -35.23 -9.56 -29.46
C ILE A 317 -35.70 -10.90 -30.01
N LYS A 318 -36.89 -10.91 -30.64
CA LYS A 318 -37.48 -12.08 -31.31
C LYS A 318 -36.53 -12.67 -32.38
N LEU A 319 -35.81 -11.82 -33.10
CA LEU A 319 -34.87 -12.16 -34.18
C LEU A 319 -33.64 -12.97 -33.72
N LEU A 320 -33.04 -12.62 -32.59
CA LEU A 320 -31.86 -13.36 -32.06
C LEU A 320 -32.21 -14.72 -31.49
N LYS A 321 -33.43 -14.90 -31.02
CA LYS A 321 -34.00 -16.16 -30.54
C LYS A 321 -34.18 -17.20 -31.62
N GLU A 322 -34.47 -16.73 -32.82
CA GLU A 322 -34.62 -17.57 -34.01
C GLU A 322 -33.30 -17.98 -34.65
N ILE A 323 -32.30 -17.08 -34.61
CA ILE A 323 -30.97 -17.29 -35.24
C ILE A 323 -30.04 -18.15 -34.36
N LEU A 324 -30.01 -17.94 -33.05
CA LEU A 324 -29.01 -18.59 -32.15
C LEU A 324 -29.49 -19.83 -31.41
N GLY A 325 -30.78 -20.17 -31.40
CA GLY A 325 -31.35 -21.30 -30.67
C GLY A 325 -31.29 -21.12 -29.13
N LYS A 326 -32.21 -21.82 -28.42
CA LYS A 326 -32.36 -21.69 -26.94
C LYS A 326 -31.16 -22.18 -26.15
N GLN A 327 -30.40 -23.16 -26.66
CA GLN A 327 -29.24 -23.75 -25.97
C GLN A 327 -28.02 -22.83 -26.02
N VAL A 328 -27.74 -22.21 -27.16
CA VAL A 328 -26.63 -21.25 -27.34
C VAL A 328 -26.82 -20.02 -26.50
N LEU A 329 -28.04 -19.51 -26.40
CA LEU A 329 -28.35 -18.37 -25.55
C LEU A 329 -28.14 -18.67 -24.06
N GLY A 330 -28.54 -19.82 -23.59
CA GLY A 330 -28.31 -20.26 -22.21
C GLY A 330 -26.83 -20.43 -21.86
N LEU A 331 -26.05 -20.97 -22.79
CA LEU A 331 -24.60 -21.10 -22.64
C LEU A 331 -23.92 -19.72 -22.61
N SER A 332 -24.30 -18.79 -23.49
CA SER A 332 -23.78 -17.44 -23.55
C SER A 332 -24.02 -16.68 -22.23
N ILE A 333 -25.20 -16.79 -21.64
CA ILE A 333 -25.53 -16.21 -20.33
C ILE A 333 -24.65 -16.82 -19.24
N GLY A 334 -24.52 -18.14 -19.19
CA GLY A 334 -23.69 -18.82 -18.21
C GLY A 334 -22.21 -18.47 -18.32
N MET A 335 -21.65 -18.47 -19.53
CA MET A 335 -20.27 -18.07 -19.79
C MET A 335 -20.02 -16.60 -19.42
N SER A 336 -20.99 -15.72 -19.58
CA SER A 336 -20.88 -14.33 -19.15
C SER A 336 -20.77 -14.20 -17.63
N VAL A 337 -21.46 -15.02 -16.84
CA VAL A 337 -21.29 -15.04 -15.37
C VAL A 337 -19.87 -15.45 -15.00
N VAL A 338 -19.35 -16.53 -15.58
CA VAL A 338 -17.98 -16.97 -15.36
C VAL A 338 -16.98 -15.89 -15.73
N LEU A 339 -17.15 -15.29 -16.91
CA LEU A 339 -16.27 -14.22 -17.40
C LEU A 339 -16.32 -12.98 -16.51
N GLY A 340 -17.50 -12.58 -16.04
CA GLY A 340 -17.64 -11.43 -15.13
C GLY A 340 -16.87 -11.63 -13.83
N PHE A 341 -16.92 -12.82 -13.22
CA PHE A 341 -16.10 -13.13 -12.04
C PHE A 341 -14.61 -13.23 -12.36
N LEU A 342 -14.22 -13.69 -13.54
CA LEU A 342 -12.81 -13.67 -13.98
C LEU A 342 -12.31 -12.24 -14.19
N ILE A 343 -13.13 -11.34 -14.70
CA ILE A 343 -12.80 -9.91 -14.81
C ILE A 343 -12.65 -9.27 -13.41
N MET A 344 -13.53 -9.63 -12.46
CA MET A 344 -13.39 -9.16 -11.07
C MET A 344 -12.09 -9.69 -10.43
N LEU A 345 -11.75 -10.96 -10.63
CA LEU A 345 -10.46 -11.51 -10.20
C LEU A 345 -9.28 -10.77 -10.86
N ALA A 346 -9.35 -10.56 -12.17
CA ALA A 346 -8.31 -9.82 -12.90
C ALA A 346 -8.15 -8.38 -12.36
N ALA A 347 -9.25 -7.70 -12.01
CA ALA A 347 -9.21 -6.38 -11.38
C ALA A 347 -8.44 -6.41 -10.03
N LEU A 348 -8.70 -7.41 -9.18
CA LEU A 348 -7.95 -7.56 -7.93
C LEU A 348 -6.45 -7.81 -8.18
N MET A 349 -6.12 -8.55 -9.25
CA MET A 349 -4.74 -8.83 -9.62
C MET A 349 -4.04 -7.64 -10.30
N LEU A 350 -4.76 -6.77 -11.01
CA LEU A 350 -4.20 -5.57 -11.65
C LEU A 350 -3.45 -4.67 -10.66
N LYS A 351 -3.81 -4.67 -9.35
CA LYS A 351 -3.11 -3.91 -8.31
C LYS A 351 -1.59 -4.22 -8.22
N TYR A 352 -1.16 -5.37 -8.71
CA TYR A 352 0.25 -5.76 -8.73
C TYR A 352 1.04 -5.16 -9.90
N ARG A 353 0.38 -4.45 -10.84
CA ARG A 353 0.99 -3.75 -11.98
C ARG A 353 1.81 -4.61 -12.94
N ALA A 354 1.55 -5.91 -12.98
CA ALA A 354 2.28 -6.85 -13.82
C ALA A 354 1.79 -6.82 -15.27
N LYS A 355 2.73 -6.86 -16.24
CA LYS A 355 2.46 -6.91 -17.69
C LYS A 355 1.60 -8.11 -18.09
N SER A 356 1.82 -9.26 -17.45
CA SER A 356 1.07 -10.50 -17.70
C SER A 356 -0.40 -10.36 -17.34
N ILE A 357 -0.70 -9.76 -16.17
CA ILE A 357 -2.07 -9.55 -15.68
C ILE A 357 -2.80 -8.55 -16.58
N TYR A 358 -2.11 -7.48 -17.01
CA TYR A 358 -2.67 -6.52 -17.94
C TYR A 358 -3.10 -7.18 -19.25
N LYS A 359 -2.22 -8.02 -19.85
CA LYS A 359 -2.54 -8.76 -21.08
C LYS A 359 -3.74 -9.68 -20.88
N ALA A 360 -3.76 -10.45 -19.79
CA ALA A 360 -4.89 -11.33 -19.46
C ALA A 360 -6.21 -10.54 -19.29
N SER A 361 -6.16 -9.39 -18.61
CA SER A 361 -7.32 -8.52 -18.43
C SER A 361 -7.86 -8.00 -19.77
N MET A 362 -7.00 -7.58 -20.70
CA MET A 362 -7.40 -7.13 -22.04
C MET A 362 -8.09 -8.26 -22.83
N VAL A 363 -7.56 -9.48 -22.76
CA VAL A 363 -8.21 -10.64 -23.41
C VAL A 363 -9.59 -10.90 -22.81
N LEU A 364 -9.73 -10.86 -21.48
CA LEU A 364 -11.03 -11.05 -20.81
C LEU A 364 -12.04 -9.96 -21.21
N PHE A 365 -11.60 -8.69 -21.38
CA PHE A 365 -12.47 -7.62 -21.84
C PHE A 365 -12.92 -7.82 -23.29
N ILE A 366 -12.04 -8.23 -24.18
CA ILE A 366 -12.40 -8.55 -25.58
C ILE A 366 -13.44 -9.68 -25.62
N LEU A 367 -13.23 -10.75 -24.83
CA LEU A 367 -14.20 -11.84 -24.70
C LEU A 367 -15.53 -11.34 -24.11
N GLY A 368 -15.49 -10.43 -23.14
CA GLY A 368 -16.67 -9.80 -22.53
C GLY A 368 -17.50 -9.01 -23.55
N ILE A 369 -16.85 -8.24 -24.38
CA ILE A 369 -17.50 -7.49 -25.47
C ILE A 369 -18.16 -8.47 -26.47
N ILE A 370 -17.45 -9.52 -26.89
CA ILE A 370 -17.97 -10.54 -27.82
C ILE A 370 -19.19 -11.25 -27.20
N LEU A 371 -19.10 -11.68 -25.94
CA LEU A 371 -20.22 -12.33 -25.27
C LEU A 371 -21.41 -11.39 -25.04
N SER A 372 -21.17 -10.10 -24.79
CA SER A 372 -22.23 -9.10 -24.66
C SER A 372 -22.99 -8.91 -25.99
N LEU A 373 -22.31 -9.04 -27.12
CA LEU A 373 -22.96 -9.03 -28.44
C LEU A 373 -23.83 -10.27 -28.71
N THR A 374 -23.39 -11.46 -28.25
CA THR A 374 -24.09 -12.73 -28.54
C THR A 374 -25.29 -12.99 -27.63
N LYS A 375 -25.36 -12.44 -26.45
CA LYS A 375 -26.46 -12.64 -25.48
C LYS A 375 -27.67 -11.67 -25.70
N GLY A 376 -27.58 -10.80 -26.66
CA GLY A 376 -28.56 -9.74 -26.90
C GLY A 376 -28.01 -8.36 -26.46
N ILE A 377 -27.93 -7.47 -27.41
CA ILE A 377 -27.23 -6.18 -27.25
C ILE A 377 -27.90 -5.35 -26.14
N ASN A 378 -27.23 -5.31 -24.96
CA ASN A 378 -27.49 -4.25 -24.01
C ASN A 378 -26.54 -3.09 -24.36
N PRO A 379 -27.03 -2.03 -25.03
CA PRO A 379 -26.12 -0.98 -25.52
C PRO A 379 -25.34 -0.29 -24.39
N TYR A 380 -25.91 -0.23 -23.20
CA TYR A 380 -25.27 0.39 -22.04
C TYR A 380 -24.08 -0.43 -21.53
N GLU A 381 -24.27 -1.75 -21.39
CA GLU A 381 -23.20 -2.67 -20.99
C GLU A 381 -22.08 -2.66 -22.03
N LEU A 382 -22.41 -2.73 -23.31
CA LEU A 382 -21.43 -2.74 -24.39
C LEU A 382 -20.62 -1.43 -24.45
N VAL A 383 -21.28 -0.27 -24.42
CA VAL A 383 -20.60 1.03 -24.42
C VAL A 383 -19.71 1.18 -23.19
N PHE A 384 -20.18 0.78 -22.02
CA PHE A 384 -19.40 0.83 -20.79
C PHE A 384 -18.14 -0.05 -20.87
N LEU A 385 -18.28 -1.28 -21.36
CA LEU A 385 -17.15 -2.19 -21.53
C LEU A 385 -16.11 -1.65 -22.53
N ILE A 386 -16.55 -1.07 -23.63
CA ILE A 386 -15.66 -0.45 -24.63
C ILE A 386 -14.91 0.73 -24.01
N ILE A 387 -15.58 1.60 -23.27
CA ILE A 387 -14.94 2.74 -22.60
C ILE A 387 -13.88 2.25 -21.59
N VAL A 388 -14.23 1.26 -20.76
CA VAL A 388 -13.27 0.75 -19.74
C VAL A 388 -12.11 0.01 -20.40
N ALA A 389 -12.35 -0.77 -21.46
CA ALA A 389 -11.29 -1.41 -22.24
C ALA A 389 -10.33 -0.37 -22.85
N TYR A 390 -10.88 0.72 -23.40
CA TYR A 390 -10.08 1.82 -23.94
C TYR A 390 -9.26 2.53 -22.84
N LEU A 391 -9.86 2.79 -21.67
CA LEU A 391 -9.14 3.35 -20.51
C LEU A 391 -8.01 2.43 -20.03
N LEU A 392 -8.28 1.13 -19.97
CA LEU A 392 -7.26 0.13 -19.63
C LEU A 392 -6.14 0.09 -20.68
N TYR A 393 -6.46 0.19 -21.96
CA TYR A 393 -5.47 0.29 -23.05
C TYR A 393 -4.58 1.53 -22.90
N LEU A 394 -5.16 2.69 -22.63
CA LEU A 394 -4.42 3.93 -22.40
C LEU A 394 -3.49 3.83 -21.16
N SER A 395 -3.89 3.00 -20.18
CA SER A 395 -3.14 2.79 -18.94
C SER A 395 -1.99 1.79 -19.07
N LYS A 396 -1.70 1.24 -20.26
CA LYS A 396 -0.69 0.20 -20.51
C LYS A 396 0.67 0.49 -19.82
N ARG A 397 1.11 1.75 -19.83
CA ARG A 397 2.41 2.15 -19.24
C ARG A 397 2.46 2.01 -17.72
N MET A 398 1.31 1.93 -17.04
CA MET A 398 1.23 1.75 -15.59
C MET A 398 1.51 0.30 -15.15
N PHE A 399 1.48 -0.64 -16.09
CA PHE A 399 1.72 -2.06 -15.89
C PHE A 399 3.10 -2.42 -16.40
N TYR A 400 4.13 -2.07 -15.62
CA TYR A 400 5.53 -2.14 -15.99
C TYR A 400 6.27 -3.35 -15.41
N ARG A 401 5.75 -3.96 -14.34
CA ARG A 401 6.41 -5.06 -13.65
C ARG A 401 6.45 -6.32 -14.50
N ASP A 402 7.60 -6.97 -14.53
CA ASP A 402 7.81 -8.24 -15.23
C ASP A 402 7.19 -9.41 -14.47
N SER A 403 7.16 -9.32 -13.13
CA SER A 403 6.49 -10.29 -12.27
C SER A 403 5.77 -9.59 -11.10
N PHE A 404 5.13 -10.39 -10.25
CA PHE A 404 4.47 -9.91 -9.05
C PHE A 404 4.53 -10.96 -7.94
N VAL A 405 4.45 -10.51 -6.70
CA VAL A 405 4.40 -11.35 -5.52
C VAL A 405 3.14 -11.03 -4.72
N VAL A 406 2.45 -12.05 -4.28
CA VAL A 406 1.20 -11.90 -3.51
C VAL A 406 1.52 -11.96 -2.03
N SER A 407 1.30 -10.87 -1.30
CA SER A 407 1.49 -10.85 0.15
C SER A 407 0.34 -11.53 0.89
N CYS A 408 0.62 -12.13 2.04
CA CYS A 408 -0.39 -12.78 2.88
C CYS A 408 -1.55 -11.83 3.23
N LYS A 409 -1.26 -10.57 3.58
CA LYS A 409 -2.27 -9.54 3.85
C LYS A 409 -3.19 -9.31 2.65
N ASN A 410 -2.62 -9.18 1.46
CA ASN A 410 -3.41 -8.96 0.25
C ASN A 410 -4.25 -10.19 -0.11
N THR A 411 -3.71 -11.40 0.12
CA THR A 411 -4.45 -12.66 -0.07
C THR A 411 -5.72 -12.70 0.78
N LEU A 412 -5.63 -12.34 2.05
CA LEU A 412 -6.80 -12.32 2.94
C LEU A 412 -7.85 -11.30 2.49
N ILE A 413 -7.42 -10.08 2.10
CA ILE A 413 -8.34 -9.03 1.63
C ILE A 413 -9.02 -9.47 0.33
N ASP A 414 -8.27 -9.97 -0.64
CA ASP A 414 -8.80 -10.40 -1.95
C ASP A 414 -9.76 -11.57 -1.81
N SER A 415 -9.41 -12.56 -0.98
CA SER A 415 -10.30 -13.67 -0.65
C SER A 415 -11.60 -13.18 -0.01
N GLY A 416 -11.53 -12.24 0.91
CA GLY A 416 -12.70 -11.61 1.53
C GLY A 416 -13.60 -10.90 0.50
N ILE A 417 -13.03 -10.14 -0.43
CA ILE A 417 -13.77 -9.45 -1.50
C ILE A 417 -14.42 -10.46 -2.44
N LEU A 418 -13.71 -11.52 -2.84
CA LEU A 418 -14.26 -12.55 -3.71
C LEU A 418 -15.40 -13.32 -3.04
N ILE A 419 -15.22 -13.75 -1.78
CA ILE A 419 -16.26 -14.43 -1.01
C ILE A 419 -17.49 -13.53 -0.87
N ALA A 420 -17.32 -12.25 -0.51
CA ALA A 420 -18.41 -11.29 -0.42
C ALA A 420 -19.14 -11.13 -1.77
N SER A 421 -18.40 -11.04 -2.89
CA SER A 421 -18.97 -10.91 -4.23
C SER A 421 -19.82 -12.14 -4.62
N PHE A 422 -19.34 -13.34 -4.33
CA PHE A 422 -20.11 -14.58 -4.56
C PHE A 422 -21.31 -14.69 -3.62
N SER A 423 -21.14 -14.31 -2.35
CA SER A 423 -22.25 -14.32 -1.37
C SER A 423 -23.37 -13.36 -1.79
N ILE A 424 -23.01 -12.14 -2.24
CA ILE A 424 -23.99 -11.18 -2.78
C ILE A 424 -24.67 -11.75 -4.03
N TYR A 425 -23.92 -12.35 -4.92
CA TYR A 425 -24.49 -12.96 -6.13
C TYR A 425 -25.51 -14.06 -5.80
N PHE A 426 -25.15 -15.00 -4.93
CA PHE A 426 -26.05 -16.09 -4.54
C PHE A 426 -27.23 -15.58 -3.71
N PHE A 427 -27.03 -14.60 -2.85
CA PHE A 427 -28.11 -13.95 -2.11
C PHE A 427 -29.14 -13.33 -3.04
N ILE A 428 -28.68 -12.56 -4.04
CA ILE A 428 -29.55 -11.98 -5.07
C ILE A 428 -30.29 -13.08 -5.82
N LEU A 429 -29.62 -14.14 -6.25
CA LEU A 429 -30.26 -15.27 -6.92
C LEU A 429 -31.34 -15.94 -6.06
N ILE A 430 -31.11 -16.13 -4.78
CA ILE A 430 -32.10 -16.75 -3.85
C ILE A 430 -33.30 -15.83 -3.70
N THR A 431 -33.09 -14.56 -3.43
CA THR A 431 -34.16 -13.58 -3.19
C THR A 431 -35.03 -13.40 -4.43
N PHE A 432 -34.41 -13.21 -5.59
CA PHE A 432 -35.13 -13.05 -6.86
C PHE A 432 -35.79 -14.37 -7.33
N GLY A 433 -35.15 -15.51 -7.06
CA GLY A 433 -35.69 -16.80 -7.48
C GLY A 433 -36.94 -17.21 -6.72
N THR A 434 -37.12 -16.80 -5.49
CA THR A 434 -38.34 -17.03 -4.72
C THR A 434 -39.50 -16.16 -5.18
N HIS A 435 -39.23 -14.84 -5.44
CA HIS A 435 -40.24 -13.90 -5.91
C HIS A 435 -40.71 -14.16 -7.34
N LEU A 436 -39.83 -14.51 -8.27
CA LEU A 436 -40.19 -14.80 -9.67
C LEU A 436 -41.00 -16.12 -9.84
N LYS A 437 -40.94 -17.04 -8.88
CA LYS A 437 -41.83 -18.18 -8.82
C LYS A 437 -43.30 -17.80 -8.61
N TYR A 438 -43.57 -16.74 -7.85
CA TYR A 438 -44.93 -16.26 -7.55
C TYR A 438 -45.59 -15.54 -8.73
N VAL A 439 -44.81 -14.93 -9.63
CA VAL A 439 -45.37 -14.05 -10.70
C VAL A 439 -45.60 -14.80 -12.02
N GLY A 440 -45.31 -16.11 -12.11
CA GLY A 440 -45.63 -16.94 -13.29
C GLY A 440 -44.89 -16.60 -14.61
N ILE A 441 -44.02 -15.60 -14.62
CA ILE A 441 -43.47 -14.97 -15.83
C ILE A 441 -42.12 -15.56 -16.27
N VAL A 442 -41.44 -16.36 -15.41
CA VAL A 442 -40.11 -16.88 -15.75
C VAL A 442 -40.12 -18.39 -15.92
N ARG A 443 -39.86 -18.84 -17.15
CA ARG A 443 -39.58 -20.26 -17.43
C ARG A 443 -38.31 -20.68 -16.68
N LYS A 444 -38.38 -21.81 -15.95
CA LYS A 444 -37.39 -22.40 -15.03
C LYS A 444 -35.95 -22.54 -15.56
N MET A 445 -35.68 -22.36 -16.84
CA MET A 445 -34.42 -22.68 -17.51
C MET A 445 -33.27 -21.69 -17.29
N PRO A 446 -33.46 -20.34 -17.39
CA PRO A 446 -32.35 -19.40 -17.18
C PRO A 446 -31.80 -19.39 -15.75
N TYR A 447 -32.70 -19.62 -14.79
CA TYR A 447 -32.35 -19.56 -13.35
C TYR A 447 -31.46 -20.75 -12.91
N LYS A 448 -31.82 -21.98 -13.33
CA LYS A 448 -30.99 -23.16 -13.09
C LYS A 448 -29.59 -23.03 -13.69
N MET A 449 -29.51 -22.42 -14.88
CA MET A 449 -28.20 -22.14 -15.50
C MET A 449 -27.39 -21.09 -14.74
N ALA A 450 -27.99 -19.99 -14.28
CA ALA A 450 -27.29 -18.99 -13.47
C ALA A 450 -26.68 -19.60 -12.20
N TYR A 451 -27.41 -20.47 -11.50
CA TYR A 451 -26.87 -21.23 -10.36
C TYR A 451 -25.72 -22.16 -10.75
N LYS A 452 -25.91 -23.00 -11.78
CA LYS A 452 -24.87 -23.92 -12.24
C LYS A 452 -23.58 -23.19 -12.61
N PHE A 453 -23.68 -22.11 -13.41
CA PHE A 453 -22.52 -21.35 -13.84
C PHE A 453 -21.95 -20.46 -12.73
N GLY A 454 -22.74 -20.04 -11.74
CA GLY A 454 -22.26 -19.41 -10.52
C GLY A 454 -21.34 -20.31 -9.71
N PHE A 455 -21.71 -21.58 -9.54
CA PHE A 455 -20.84 -22.57 -8.88
C PHE A 455 -19.60 -22.90 -9.71
N ILE A 456 -19.73 -23.01 -11.05
CA ILE A 456 -18.57 -23.20 -11.93
C ILE A 456 -17.63 -21.98 -11.83
N ALA A 457 -18.16 -20.77 -11.82
CA ALA A 457 -17.37 -19.55 -11.64
C ALA A 457 -16.65 -19.55 -10.29
N PHE A 458 -17.33 -19.89 -9.19
CA PHE A 458 -16.74 -20.00 -7.87
C PHE A 458 -15.59 -21.01 -7.84
N ALA A 459 -15.81 -22.22 -8.34
CA ALA A 459 -14.78 -23.26 -8.39
C ALA A 459 -13.58 -22.81 -9.25
N LEU A 460 -13.82 -22.29 -10.45
CA LEU A 460 -12.78 -21.87 -11.38
C LEU A 460 -11.96 -20.71 -10.83
N VAL A 461 -12.62 -19.65 -10.30
CA VAL A 461 -11.96 -18.50 -9.70
C VAL A 461 -11.12 -18.93 -8.49
N THR A 462 -11.65 -19.83 -7.65
CA THR A 462 -10.92 -20.37 -6.51
C THR A 462 -9.68 -21.15 -6.95
N VAL A 463 -9.82 -22.05 -7.93
CA VAL A 463 -8.69 -22.82 -8.47
C VAL A 463 -7.63 -21.91 -9.08
N ILE A 464 -8.03 -20.92 -9.89
CA ILE A 464 -7.09 -19.96 -10.50
C ILE A 464 -6.40 -19.14 -9.41
N TYR A 465 -7.14 -18.65 -8.40
CA TYR A 465 -6.57 -17.85 -7.33
C TYR A 465 -5.57 -18.65 -6.47
N VAL A 466 -5.92 -19.89 -6.14
CA VAL A 466 -5.04 -20.83 -5.44
C VAL A 466 -3.81 -21.16 -6.29
N ALA A 467 -3.98 -21.40 -7.57
CA ALA A 467 -2.86 -21.63 -8.49
C ALA A 467 -1.93 -20.41 -8.57
N ILE A 468 -2.47 -19.19 -8.67
CA ILE A 468 -1.70 -17.94 -8.63
C ILE A 468 -0.93 -17.85 -7.31
N TYR A 469 -1.55 -18.16 -6.17
CA TYR A 469 -0.89 -18.12 -4.87
C TYR A 469 0.29 -19.12 -4.82
N PHE A 470 0.10 -20.37 -5.19
CA PHE A 470 1.17 -21.38 -5.18
C PHE A 470 2.28 -21.08 -6.20
N LEU A 471 1.96 -20.59 -7.39
CA LEU A 471 2.97 -20.17 -8.38
C LEU A 471 3.78 -18.96 -7.91
N ASN A 472 3.24 -18.13 -7.00
CA ASN A 472 3.94 -16.99 -6.42
C ASN A 472 4.80 -17.34 -5.21
N ILE A 473 4.77 -18.56 -4.68
CA ILE A 473 5.70 -19.04 -3.65
C ILE A 473 7.12 -19.18 -4.24
N ARG A 474 7.24 -19.43 -5.54
CA ARG A 474 8.53 -19.51 -6.22
C ARG A 474 9.13 -18.12 -6.42
N ARG A 475 10.41 -18.00 -6.12
CA ARG A 475 11.18 -16.78 -6.34
C ARG A 475 11.12 -16.36 -7.82
N LYS A 476 10.89 -15.09 -8.06
CA LYS A 476 10.71 -14.50 -9.40
C LYS A 476 11.81 -13.51 -9.78
N ILE A 477 12.61 -13.07 -8.83
CA ILE A 477 13.72 -12.16 -9.08
C ILE A 477 14.97 -12.95 -9.51
N PRO A 478 15.68 -12.56 -10.57
CA PRO A 478 16.99 -13.09 -10.86
C PRO A 478 17.94 -12.79 -9.71
N VAL A 479 18.68 -13.78 -9.28
CA VAL A 479 19.61 -13.62 -8.16
C VAL A 479 21.01 -14.02 -8.58
N LYS A 480 22.00 -13.36 -7.99
CA LYS A 480 23.41 -13.74 -8.07
C LYS A 480 23.83 -14.31 -6.72
N THR A 481 24.67 -15.34 -6.75
CA THR A 481 25.30 -15.89 -5.54
C THR A 481 26.67 -15.27 -5.35
N PHE A 482 27.27 -15.47 -4.18
CA PHE A 482 28.62 -15.02 -3.88
C PHE A 482 29.62 -15.53 -4.94
N ASP A 483 29.60 -16.82 -5.27
CA ASP A 483 30.57 -17.44 -6.20
C ASP A 483 30.54 -16.81 -7.60
N GLN A 484 29.41 -16.25 -8.03
CA GLN A 484 29.27 -15.54 -9.30
C GLN A 484 29.83 -14.12 -9.28
N CYS A 485 30.14 -13.58 -8.09
CA CYS A 485 30.54 -12.19 -7.88
C CYS A 485 31.78 -12.05 -7.00
N SER A 486 32.42 -13.16 -6.58
CA SER A 486 33.47 -13.19 -5.55
C SER A 486 34.61 -12.22 -5.84
N GLU A 487 35.13 -12.20 -7.07
CA GLU A 487 36.21 -11.32 -7.48
C GLU A 487 35.87 -9.82 -7.30
N TYR A 488 34.66 -9.43 -7.61
CA TYR A 488 34.21 -8.03 -7.43
C TYR A 488 33.98 -7.71 -5.96
N ILE A 489 33.39 -8.64 -5.19
CA ILE A 489 33.12 -8.44 -3.77
C ILE A 489 34.42 -8.28 -2.99
N GLU A 490 35.42 -9.11 -3.23
CA GLU A 490 36.71 -9.03 -2.56
C GLU A 490 37.43 -7.71 -2.89
N LYS A 491 37.42 -7.25 -4.14
CA LYS A 491 37.96 -5.94 -4.56
C LYS A 491 37.22 -4.78 -3.88
N ILE A 492 35.88 -4.84 -3.84
CA ILE A 492 35.07 -3.79 -3.20
C ILE A 492 35.40 -3.69 -1.71
N ILE A 493 35.56 -4.81 -1.03
CA ILE A 493 35.89 -4.83 0.40
C ILE A 493 37.30 -4.27 0.64
N GLU A 494 38.25 -4.61 -0.19
CA GLU A 494 39.62 -4.07 -0.09
C GLU A 494 39.65 -2.56 -0.30
N GLU A 495 38.91 -2.05 -1.28
CA GLU A 495 38.94 -0.64 -1.68
C GLU A 495 38.07 0.26 -0.78
N TYR A 496 36.84 -0.17 -0.49
CA TYR A 496 35.84 0.67 0.17
C TYR A 496 35.58 0.30 1.63
N LYS A 497 36.23 -0.76 2.13
CA LYS A 497 36.06 -1.23 3.50
C LYS A 497 34.66 -1.82 3.77
N GLY A 498 34.30 -1.98 5.04
CA GLY A 498 33.02 -2.55 5.41
C GLY A 498 32.77 -2.50 6.93
N ASP A 499 31.96 -3.45 7.38
CA ASP A 499 31.67 -3.67 8.81
C ASP A 499 31.61 -5.18 9.12
N SER A 500 31.30 -5.53 10.38
CA SER A 500 31.19 -6.93 10.79
C SER A 500 30.15 -7.73 10.00
N LEU A 501 29.06 -7.07 9.59
CA LEU A 501 28.01 -7.70 8.78
C LEU A 501 28.49 -7.95 7.36
N THR A 502 29.43 -7.15 6.86
CA THR A 502 30.07 -7.34 5.55
C THR A 502 30.80 -8.68 5.48
N HIS A 503 31.53 -9.05 6.54
CA HIS A 503 32.25 -10.32 6.61
C HIS A 503 31.36 -11.56 6.46
N LEU A 504 30.08 -11.46 6.87
CA LEU A 504 29.12 -12.55 6.73
C LEU A 504 28.78 -12.89 5.25
N VAL A 505 29.25 -12.12 4.27
CA VAL A 505 29.10 -12.45 2.84
C VAL A 505 29.82 -13.74 2.47
N PHE A 506 30.93 -14.06 3.14
CA PHE A 506 31.74 -15.26 2.92
C PHE A 506 31.05 -16.57 3.37
N LEU A 507 29.95 -16.48 4.13
CA LEU A 507 29.08 -17.64 4.43
C LEU A 507 28.29 -18.14 3.21
N LYS A 508 28.25 -17.37 2.13
CA LYS A 508 27.61 -17.73 0.85
C LYS A 508 26.10 -18.07 0.96
N ASP A 509 25.48 -17.77 2.09
CA ASP A 509 24.07 -18.06 2.37
C ASP A 509 23.13 -16.96 1.93
N LYS A 510 23.63 -15.87 1.37
CA LYS A 510 22.88 -14.69 0.91
C LYS A 510 22.97 -14.51 -0.60
N TYR A 511 22.02 -13.78 -1.17
CA TYR A 511 22.08 -13.32 -2.55
C TYR A 511 22.76 -11.97 -2.62
N ILE A 512 23.34 -11.69 -3.77
CA ILE A 512 24.11 -10.47 -4.02
C ILE A 512 23.41 -9.65 -5.12
N TYR A 513 23.19 -8.38 -4.84
CA TYR A 513 22.99 -7.37 -5.87
C TYR A 513 24.33 -6.64 -6.06
N LEU A 514 24.81 -6.64 -7.27
CA LEU A 514 25.99 -5.90 -7.69
C LEU A 514 25.52 -4.82 -8.65
N ASN A 515 25.88 -3.55 -8.39
CA ASN A 515 25.50 -2.44 -9.25
C ASN A 515 26.12 -2.56 -10.66
N GLU A 516 25.70 -1.68 -11.58
CA GLU A 516 26.18 -1.70 -12.97
C GLU A 516 27.67 -1.41 -13.09
N ASP A 517 28.19 -0.51 -12.26
CA ASP A 517 29.60 -0.10 -12.23
C ASP A 517 30.49 -1.12 -11.51
N LYS A 518 29.91 -2.11 -10.83
CA LYS A 518 30.58 -3.19 -10.09
C LYS A 518 31.48 -2.70 -8.96
N ASP A 519 31.13 -1.55 -8.37
CA ASP A 519 31.83 -0.91 -7.27
C ASP A 519 31.00 -0.83 -5.97
N LEU A 520 29.78 -1.40 -5.97
CA LEU A 520 28.90 -1.49 -4.80
C LEU A 520 28.11 -2.79 -4.84
N PHE A 521 28.03 -3.47 -3.68
CA PHE A 521 27.16 -4.63 -3.53
C PHE A 521 26.22 -4.51 -2.33
N ILE A 522 25.08 -5.25 -2.42
CA ILE A 522 24.09 -5.41 -1.38
C ILE A 522 23.84 -6.90 -1.17
N GLN A 523 24.00 -7.37 0.04
CA GLN A 523 23.68 -8.75 0.42
C GLN A 523 22.26 -8.85 0.97
N TYR A 524 21.49 -9.83 0.49
CA TYR A 524 20.08 -9.94 0.87
C TYR A 524 19.56 -11.38 0.84
N GLU A 525 18.42 -11.61 1.49
CA GLU A 525 17.64 -12.85 1.40
C GLU A 525 16.20 -12.55 0.99
N VAL A 526 15.55 -13.49 0.31
CA VAL A 526 14.18 -13.36 -0.21
C VAL A 526 13.22 -14.16 0.66
N TYR A 527 12.23 -13.49 1.25
CA TYR A 527 11.19 -14.16 2.01
C TYR A 527 9.80 -13.52 1.80
N GLY A 528 8.85 -14.32 1.33
CA GLY A 528 7.51 -13.84 1.02
C GLY A 528 7.51 -12.76 -0.06
N ASP A 529 7.00 -11.59 0.27
CA ASP A 529 6.93 -10.41 -0.60
C ASP A 529 8.08 -9.42 -0.38
N LYS A 530 9.10 -9.81 0.39
CA LYS A 530 10.19 -8.91 0.78
C LYS A 530 11.57 -9.46 0.43
N LEU A 531 12.50 -8.51 0.21
CA LEU A 531 13.93 -8.74 0.23
C LEU A 531 14.50 -8.15 1.53
N PHE A 532 15.08 -9.00 2.36
CA PHE A 532 15.77 -8.56 3.57
C PHE A 532 17.24 -8.30 3.25
N VAL A 533 17.62 -7.04 3.26
CA VAL A 533 19.01 -6.59 3.11
C VAL A 533 19.68 -6.66 4.47
N LEU A 534 20.87 -7.24 4.55
CA LEU A 534 21.65 -7.31 5.78
C LEU A 534 22.65 -6.15 5.82
N GLY A 535 22.54 -5.33 6.84
CA GLY A 535 23.44 -4.20 7.06
C GLY A 535 23.30 -3.08 6.03
N ASN A 536 24.36 -2.33 5.88
CA ASN A 536 24.48 -1.26 4.90
C ASN A 536 24.91 -1.81 3.52
N PRO A 537 24.59 -1.12 2.40
CA PRO A 537 25.30 -1.35 1.14
C PRO A 537 26.81 -1.14 1.31
N VAL A 538 27.62 -1.94 0.64
CA VAL A 538 29.08 -1.90 0.73
C VAL A 538 29.67 -1.50 -0.62
N GLY A 539 30.52 -0.49 -0.65
CA GLY A 539 31.16 -0.01 -1.88
C GLY A 539 31.24 1.53 -1.95
N ASN A 540 31.30 2.03 -3.17
CA ASN A 540 31.44 3.45 -3.45
C ASN A 540 30.20 4.25 -2.97
N ASN A 541 30.41 5.10 -1.96
CA ASN A 541 29.35 5.89 -1.32
C ASN A 541 29.07 7.22 -2.04
N GLU A 542 29.86 7.65 -3.05
CA GLU A 542 29.64 8.94 -3.72
C GLU A 542 28.24 9.07 -4.32
N ASN A 543 27.68 7.95 -4.83
CA ASN A 543 26.36 7.90 -5.44
C ASN A 543 25.37 7.01 -4.68
N LEU A 544 25.59 6.76 -3.38
CA LEU A 544 24.82 5.81 -2.59
C LEU A 544 23.30 6.03 -2.65
N PHE A 545 22.84 7.27 -2.63
CA PHE A 545 21.43 7.61 -2.76
C PHE A 545 20.84 7.04 -4.07
N ARG A 546 21.51 7.25 -5.19
CA ARG A 546 21.09 6.79 -6.51
C ARG A 546 21.15 5.27 -6.64
N GLU A 547 22.16 4.65 -6.05
CA GLU A 547 22.31 3.18 -6.10
C GLU A 547 21.22 2.50 -5.24
N ILE A 548 20.83 3.06 -4.10
CA ILE A 548 19.67 2.59 -3.33
C ILE A 548 18.38 2.75 -4.15
N GLU A 549 18.20 3.86 -4.86
CA GLU A 549 17.05 4.09 -5.74
C GLU A 549 16.98 3.03 -6.84
N LYS A 550 18.09 2.78 -7.56
CA LYS A 550 18.19 1.73 -8.60
C LYS A 550 17.88 0.33 -8.04
N PHE A 551 18.42 0.01 -6.86
CA PHE A 551 18.11 -1.25 -6.19
C PHE A 551 16.61 -1.37 -5.86
N CYS A 552 15.98 -0.30 -5.39
CA CYS A 552 14.54 -0.25 -5.14
C CYS A 552 13.73 -0.43 -6.43
N GLU A 553 14.12 0.20 -7.53
CA GLU A 553 13.50 0.03 -8.85
C GLU A 553 13.66 -1.41 -9.37
N TYR A 554 14.85 -1.97 -9.25
CA TYR A 554 15.14 -3.36 -9.62
C TYR A 554 14.21 -4.32 -8.88
N THR A 555 14.09 -4.19 -7.56
CA THR A 555 13.24 -5.07 -6.75
C THR A 555 11.75 -4.87 -7.03
N ASP A 556 11.32 -3.60 -7.23
CA ASP A 556 9.93 -3.25 -7.55
C ASP A 556 9.50 -3.82 -8.91
N ASN A 557 10.40 -3.90 -9.89
CA ASN A 557 10.11 -4.50 -11.20
C ASN A 557 9.70 -5.98 -11.10
N TYR A 558 10.17 -6.67 -10.06
CA TYR A 558 9.78 -8.06 -9.76
C TYR A 558 8.69 -8.17 -8.69
N GLY A 559 8.21 -7.04 -8.15
CA GLY A 559 7.13 -6.98 -7.17
C GLY A 559 7.56 -7.23 -5.73
N TYR A 560 8.85 -7.15 -5.42
CA TYR A 560 9.37 -7.25 -4.06
C TYR A 560 9.55 -5.89 -3.41
N THR A 561 9.51 -5.88 -2.08
CA THR A 561 9.77 -4.69 -1.25
C THR A 561 11.04 -4.90 -0.45
N PRO A 562 12.10 -4.10 -0.65
CA PRO A 562 13.30 -4.17 0.17
C PRO A 562 13.00 -3.74 1.61
N VAL A 563 13.66 -4.44 2.55
CA VAL A 563 13.68 -4.14 3.98
C VAL A 563 15.13 -4.18 4.41
N PHE A 564 15.65 -3.10 4.95
CA PHE A 564 17.03 -3.04 5.42
C PHE A 564 17.08 -3.38 6.90
N TYR A 565 17.85 -4.39 7.25
CA TYR A 565 17.94 -4.96 8.60
C TYR A 565 19.31 -4.72 9.20
N GLN A 566 19.36 -4.19 10.42
CA GLN A 566 20.58 -3.78 11.13
C GLN A 566 21.35 -2.62 10.47
N VAL A 567 20.65 -1.63 9.95
CA VAL A 567 21.30 -0.44 9.42
C VAL A 567 21.73 0.53 10.53
N ASN A 568 22.80 1.27 10.27
CA ASN A 568 23.33 2.31 11.14
C ASN A 568 22.53 3.62 11.04
N GLU A 569 22.77 4.55 11.96
CA GLU A 569 22.15 5.88 11.95
C GLU A 569 22.48 6.68 10.69
N GLU A 570 23.66 6.54 10.15
CA GLU A 570 24.10 7.21 8.90
C GLU A 570 23.19 6.89 7.72
N MET A 571 22.66 5.68 7.66
CA MET A 571 21.76 5.25 6.58
C MET A 571 20.37 5.87 6.67
N ILE A 572 19.99 6.44 7.81
CA ILE A 572 18.62 6.97 8.02
C ILE A 572 18.30 8.07 7.00
N SER A 573 19.20 9.01 6.74
CA SER A 573 18.96 10.11 5.79
C SER A 573 18.76 9.61 4.37
N TYR A 574 19.58 8.65 3.91
CA TYR A 574 19.47 8.07 2.57
C TYR A 574 18.20 7.25 2.38
N LEU A 575 17.86 6.43 3.35
CA LEU A 575 16.68 5.58 3.30
C LEU A 575 15.39 6.38 3.51
N HIS A 576 15.39 7.41 4.39
CA HIS A 576 14.25 8.31 4.54
C HIS A 576 13.90 9.01 3.24
N SER A 577 14.92 9.53 2.54
CA SER A 577 14.75 10.18 1.23
C SER A 577 14.20 9.22 0.17
N ASN A 578 14.45 7.91 0.32
CA ASN A 578 13.89 6.84 -0.49
C ASN A 578 12.53 6.32 0.03
N GLY A 579 11.88 6.98 0.99
CA GLY A 579 10.52 6.69 1.46
C GLY A 579 10.42 5.52 2.45
N TYR A 580 11.44 5.32 3.29
CA TYR A 580 11.44 4.35 4.37
C TYR A 580 11.08 4.98 5.71
N ASP A 581 10.36 4.23 6.54
CA ASP A 581 10.19 4.44 7.97
C ASP A 581 11.15 3.51 8.75
N PHE A 582 11.38 3.82 10.03
CA PHE A 582 12.38 3.12 10.85
C PHE A 582 11.76 2.62 12.15
N MET A 583 12.31 1.52 12.64
CA MET A 583 12.09 1.04 13.99
C MET A 583 13.43 0.60 14.58
N LYS A 584 13.74 1.03 15.79
CA LYS A 584 14.91 0.52 16.53
C LYS A 584 14.70 -0.95 16.83
N ILE A 585 15.69 -1.79 16.51
CA ILE A 585 15.65 -3.24 16.75
C ILE A 585 16.65 -3.74 17.78
N GLY A 586 17.48 -2.86 18.32
CA GLY A 586 18.46 -3.20 19.33
C GLY A 586 19.61 -2.22 19.40
N GLU A 587 20.63 -2.60 20.11
CA GLU A 587 21.85 -1.83 20.29
C GLU A 587 23.08 -2.75 20.13
N GLU A 588 24.12 -2.23 19.51
CA GLU A 588 25.40 -2.89 19.29
C GLU A 588 26.41 -2.41 20.31
N ALA A 589 27.09 -3.35 20.95
CA ALA A 589 28.04 -3.04 22.01
C ALA A 589 29.46 -2.86 21.44
N LYS A 590 30.11 -1.74 21.73
CA LYS A 590 31.48 -1.45 21.33
C LYS A 590 32.35 -1.27 22.58
N VAL A 591 33.47 -1.97 22.64
CA VAL A 591 34.47 -1.87 23.74
C VAL A 591 35.61 -1.03 23.20
N ASP A 592 35.97 0.02 23.93
CA ASP A 592 37.24 0.71 23.73
C ASP A 592 38.37 -0.19 24.22
N VAL A 593 39.19 -0.68 23.30
CA VAL A 593 40.26 -1.65 23.56
C VAL A 593 41.40 -1.00 24.35
N LYS A 594 41.71 0.28 24.05
CA LYS A 594 42.82 1.01 24.70
C LYS A 594 42.51 1.31 26.16
N GLU A 595 41.28 1.68 26.47
CA GLU A 595 40.83 2.04 27.81
C GLU A 595 40.41 0.83 28.65
N PHE A 596 40.11 -0.31 28.04
CA PHE A 596 39.63 -1.48 28.74
C PHE A 596 40.68 -2.01 29.73
N LYS A 597 40.28 -2.10 31.00
CA LYS A 597 41.14 -2.62 32.12
C LYS A 597 40.27 -3.43 33.08
N VAL A 598 40.71 -4.67 33.38
CA VAL A 598 40.02 -5.51 34.35
C VAL A 598 40.42 -5.08 35.79
N VAL A 599 40.12 -3.83 36.17
CA VAL A 599 40.47 -3.21 37.45
C VAL A 599 39.24 -2.58 38.11
N GLY A 600 39.23 -2.49 39.44
CA GLY A 600 38.14 -1.87 40.20
C GLY A 600 36.97 -2.82 40.55
N ASN A 601 36.04 -2.30 41.36
CA ASN A 601 34.90 -3.09 41.87
C ASN A 601 33.85 -3.43 40.79
N LYS A 602 33.68 -2.57 39.79
CA LYS A 602 32.76 -2.82 38.66
C LYS A 602 33.17 -4.08 37.88
N MET A 603 34.45 -4.38 37.81
CA MET A 603 35.02 -5.54 37.08
C MET A 603 35.18 -6.80 37.95
N LYS A 604 34.59 -6.85 39.17
CA LYS A 604 34.73 -7.98 40.12
C LYS A 604 34.33 -9.32 39.49
N SER A 605 33.23 -9.34 38.70
CA SER A 605 32.77 -10.55 38.00
C SER A 605 33.83 -11.07 37.02
N LEU A 606 34.39 -10.19 36.19
CA LEU A 606 35.40 -10.53 35.20
C LEU A 606 36.71 -10.98 35.84
N LYS A 607 37.14 -10.30 36.92
CA LYS A 607 38.31 -10.74 37.74
C LYS A 607 38.12 -12.14 38.27
N THR A 608 36.96 -12.43 38.85
CA THR A 608 36.66 -13.75 39.40
C THR A 608 36.68 -14.82 38.33
N SER A 609 36.04 -14.55 37.16
CA SER A 609 36.08 -15.46 36.02
C SER A 609 37.49 -15.70 35.51
N ARG A 610 38.29 -14.62 35.32
CA ARG A 610 39.70 -14.73 34.92
C ARG A 610 40.52 -15.58 35.89
N SER A 611 40.46 -15.27 37.18
CA SER A 611 41.20 -15.99 38.21
C SER A 611 40.80 -17.47 38.28
N LYS A 612 39.51 -17.77 38.19
CA LYS A 612 39.01 -19.15 38.25
C LYS A 612 39.49 -19.97 37.05
N VAL A 613 39.30 -19.47 35.83
CA VAL A 613 39.62 -20.19 34.58
C VAL A 613 41.14 -20.38 34.47
N THR A 614 41.95 -19.38 34.88
CA THR A 614 43.41 -19.50 34.92
C THR A 614 43.86 -20.54 35.94
N LYS A 615 43.25 -20.60 37.15
CA LYS A 615 43.58 -21.63 38.18
C LYS A 615 43.21 -23.02 37.70
N GLU A 616 42.21 -23.19 36.87
CA GLU A 616 41.84 -24.45 36.26
C GLU A 616 42.78 -24.83 35.10
N GLY A 617 43.79 -23.98 34.78
CA GLY A 617 44.85 -24.25 33.82
C GLY A 617 44.52 -23.98 32.37
N TYR A 618 43.44 -23.21 32.10
CA TYR A 618 43.12 -22.82 30.73
C TYR A 618 44.09 -21.79 30.19
N THR A 619 44.47 -21.93 28.91
CA THR A 619 45.35 -21.03 28.18
C THR A 619 44.65 -20.51 26.92
N PHE A 620 44.92 -19.27 26.55
CA PHE A 620 44.38 -18.62 25.35
C PHE A 620 45.45 -18.66 24.25
N HIS A 621 45.03 -18.99 23.04
CA HIS A 621 45.88 -19.00 21.85
C HIS A 621 45.12 -18.43 20.65
N MET A 622 45.82 -17.72 19.80
CA MET A 622 45.35 -17.34 18.47
C MET A 622 45.96 -18.27 17.42
N VAL A 623 45.16 -18.81 16.54
CA VAL A 623 45.57 -19.68 15.43
C VAL A 623 45.23 -18.99 14.11
N GLU A 624 46.25 -18.86 13.25
CA GLU A 624 46.15 -18.23 11.95
C GLU A 624 45.79 -19.25 10.87
N PRO A 625 44.94 -18.86 9.85
CA PRO A 625 44.69 -19.72 8.73
C PRO A 625 45.95 -19.85 7.82
N PRO A 626 46.08 -20.94 6.98
CA PRO A 626 45.08 -21.98 6.76
C PRO A 626 45.09 -23.05 7.86
N PHE A 627 43.91 -23.56 8.19
CA PHE A 627 43.75 -24.54 9.29
C PHE A 627 43.87 -25.98 8.78
N SER A 628 44.47 -26.84 9.60
CA SER A 628 44.47 -28.28 9.34
C SER A 628 43.05 -28.86 9.50
N ARG A 629 42.80 -29.99 8.82
CA ARG A 629 41.55 -30.69 8.92
C ARG A 629 41.28 -31.19 10.34
N GLU A 630 42.26 -31.72 11.01
CA GLU A 630 42.16 -32.18 12.39
C GLU A 630 41.74 -31.04 13.33
N PHE A 631 42.30 -29.85 13.11
CA PHE A 631 41.92 -28.67 13.87
C PHE A 631 40.45 -28.29 13.62
N LEU A 632 40.00 -28.23 12.38
CA LEU A 632 38.63 -27.91 12.05
C LEU A 632 37.66 -28.97 12.58
N ASP A 633 38.00 -30.25 12.51
CA ASP A 633 37.19 -31.36 13.07
C ASP A 633 37.02 -31.20 14.57
N SER A 634 38.11 -30.85 15.31
CA SER A 634 38.02 -30.59 16.76
C SER A 634 37.11 -29.41 17.12
N LEU A 635 37.13 -28.34 16.30
CA LEU A 635 36.19 -27.21 16.46
C LEU A 635 34.76 -27.60 16.13
N LYS A 636 34.59 -28.49 15.14
CA LYS A 636 33.26 -29.00 14.75
C LYS A 636 32.62 -29.81 15.87
N GLU A 637 33.38 -30.65 16.55
CA GLU A 637 32.90 -31.41 17.71
C GLU A 637 32.39 -30.47 18.83
N ILE A 638 33.15 -29.45 19.19
CA ILE A 638 32.76 -28.43 20.17
C ILE A 638 31.50 -27.70 19.70
N SER A 639 31.44 -27.40 18.42
CA SER A 639 30.31 -26.72 17.83
C SER A 639 29.03 -27.55 17.91
N ASP A 640 29.09 -28.83 17.59
CA ASP A 640 27.97 -29.75 17.64
C ASP A 640 27.50 -30.03 19.07
N GLU A 641 28.45 -30.15 20.01
CA GLU A 641 28.16 -30.24 21.45
C GLU A 641 27.45 -28.99 21.96
N TRP A 642 27.90 -27.79 21.57
CA TRP A 642 27.28 -26.52 21.94
C TRP A 642 25.88 -26.36 21.35
N LEU A 643 25.63 -26.82 20.11
CA LEU A 643 24.34 -26.80 19.49
C LEU A 643 23.30 -27.68 20.17
N ASP A 644 23.75 -28.81 20.77
CA ASP A 644 22.90 -29.73 21.51
C ASP A 644 21.61 -30.12 20.73
N GLY A 645 21.77 -30.49 19.46
CA GLY A 645 20.70 -30.84 18.55
C GLY A 645 19.88 -29.66 17.97
N ARG A 646 20.20 -28.40 18.35
CA ARG A 646 19.61 -27.21 17.77
C ARG A 646 20.14 -27.00 16.34
N LYS A 647 19.29 -26.48 15.46
CA LYS A 647 19.72 -26.12 14.11
C LYS A 647 20.58 -24.86 14.11
N GLU A 648 21.55 -24.85 13.21
CA GLU A 648 22.30 -23.64 12.88
C GLU A 648 21.36 -22.56 12.34
N LYS A 649 21.60 -21.34 12.77
CA LYS A 649 20.96 -20.14 12.22
C LYS A 649 21.83 -19.58 11.10
N GLY A 650 21.30 -18.65 10.33
CA GLY A 650 22.02 -17.99 9.26
C GLY A 650 21.63 -16.53 9.11
N PHE A 651 21.84 -15.97 7.93
CA PHE A 651 21.55 -14.60 7.51
C PHE A 651 22.34 -13.54 8.30
N SER A 652 21.95 -13.24 9.55
CA SER A 652 22.56 -12.16 10.37
C SER A 652 23.49 -12.67 11.45
N VAL A 653 23.73 -13.96 11.48
CA VAL A 653 24.68 -14.65 12.38
C VAL A 653 25.39 -15.76 11.61
N GLY A 654 26.61 -16.07 12.01
CA GLY A 654 27.37 -17.13 11.38
C GLY A 654 26.92 -18.53 11.78
N PHE A 655 27.37 -19.47 10.99
CA PHE A 655 27.28 -20.90 11.24
C PHE A 655 28.61 -21.57 10.91
N PHE A 656 28.78 -22.80 11.34
CA PHE A 656 30.05 -23.52 11.14
C PHE A 656 30.19 -23.87 9.65
N ASP A 657 31.16 -23.21 9.00
CA ASP A 657 31.54 -23.42 7.61
C ASP A 657 33.07 -23.31 7.51
N GLU A 658 33.73 -24.32 6.95
CA GLU A 658 35.19 -24.42 6.92
C GLU A 658 35.83 -23.33 6.06
N ASP A 659 35.21 -22.98 4.89
CA ASP A 659 35.70 -21.91 4.02
C ASP A 659 35.61 -20.54 4.71
N TYR A 660 34.51 -20.29 5.42
CA TYR A 660 34.30 -19.07 6.19
C TYR A 660 35.29 -18.95 7.36
N LEU A 661 35.50 -20.02 8.12
CA LEU A 661 36.46 -20.04 9.23
C LEU A 661 37.87 -19.76 8.75
N ASN A 662 38.25 -20.24 7.57
CA ASN A 662 39.58 -20.01 6.97
C ASN A 662 39.81 -18.56 6.48
N LYS A 663 38.80 -17.66 6.59
CA LYS A 663 38.96 -16.25 6.21
C LYS A 663 39.56 -15.35 7.26
N ALA A 664 39.69 -15.83 8.53
CA ALA A 664 40.21 -15.02 9.66
C ALA A 664 40.78 -15.90 10.77
N PRO A 665 41.62 -15.35 11.67
CA PRO A 665 42.15 -16.08 12.81
C PRO A 665 41.06 -16.59 13.76
N ILE A 666 41.39 -17.68 14.49
CA ILE A 666 40.49 -18.26 15.48
C ILE A 666 41.15 -18.20 16.85
N ALA A 667 40.47 -17.62 17.81
CA ALA A 667 40.84 -17.68 19.22
C ALA A 667 40.37 -19.00 19.81
N ILE A 668 41.25 -19.70 20.51
CA ILE A 668 40.94 -20.96 21.18
C ILE A 668 41.36 -20.94 22.68
N LEU A 669 40.63 -21.70 23.48
CA LEU A 669 41.02 -21.99 24.85
C LEU A 669 41.34 -23.47 24.95
N ARG A 670 42.56 -23.76 25.46
CA ARG A 670 42.99 -25.13 25.77
C ARG A 670 42.97 -25.35 27.29
N ASP A 671 42.58 -26.56 27.67
CA ASP A 671 42.64 -26.98 29.09
C ASP A 671 44.08 -27.45 29.47
N ARG A 672 44.24 -28.01 30.69
CA ARG A 672 45.55 -28.52 31.19
C ARG A 672 46.10 -29.67 30.36
N GLU A 673 45.25 -30.46 29.76
CA GLU A 673 45.59 -31.58 28.88
C GLU A 673 45.95 -31.13 27.47
N GLY A 674 45.80 -29.85 27.16
CA GLY A 674 46.06 -29.26 25.85
C GLY A 674 44.88 -29.39 24.85
N GLU A 675 43.77 -29.94 25.29
CA GLU A 675 42.58 -30.08 24.44
C GLU A 675 41.85 -28.74 24.26
N ILE A 676 41.32 -28.50 23.04
CA ILE A 676 40.52 -27.33 22.77
C ILE A 676 39.16 -27.50 23.42
N LYS A 677 38.73 -26.51 24.24
CA LYS A 677 37.45 -26.53 24.94
C LYS A 677 36.53 -25.37 24.58
N ALA A 678 37.04 -24.33 23.97
CA ALA A 678 36.26 -23.20 23.46
C ALA A 678 36.96 -22.54 22.27
N PHE A 679 36.19 -21.93 21.41
CA PHE A 679 36.74 -21.14 20.30
C PHE A 679 35.84 -19.93 19.99
N ALA A 680 36.45 -18.90 19.37
CA ALA A 680 35.78 -17.77 18.75
C ALA A 680 36.52 -17.37 17.46
N ASN A 681 35.84 -17.28 16.32
CA ASN A 681 36.46 -16.78 15.12
C ASN A 681 36.42 -15.25 15.08
N ILE A 682 37.52 -14.65 14.60
CA ILE A 682 37.54 -13.20 14.36
C ILE A 682 36.67 -12.87 13.13
N MET A 683 36.01 -11.72 13.19
CA MET A 683 35.40 -11.07 12.05
C MET A 683 36.09 -9.73 11.80
N TYR A 684 36.70 -9.60 10.64
CA TYR A 684 37.29 -8.32 10.23
C TYR A 684 36.19 -7.30 9.94
N MET A 685 36.42 -6.06 10.39
CA MET A 685 35.55 -4.91 10.07
C MET A 685 36.06 -4.13 8.84
N TYR A 686 37.28 -4.47 8.40
CA TYR A 686 37.98 -3.90 7.22
C TYR A 686 38.33 -2.41 7.33
N ASP A 687 38.12 -1.79 8.49
CA ASP A 687 38.49 -0.39 8.80
C ASP A 687 39.90 -0.23 9.39
N ASP A 688 40.63 -1.34 9.58
CA ASP A 688 41.94 -1.44 10.23
C ASP A 688 41.97 -0.97 11.72
N GLU A 689 40.87 -0.44 12.24
CA GLU A 689 40.74 0.09 13.61
C GLU A 689 39.90 -0.82 14.50
N SER A 690 39.01 -1.64 13.95
CA SER A 690 38.11 -2.47 14.72
C SER A 690 38.07 -3.93 14.29
N PHE A 691 37.64 -4.78 15.21
CA PHE A 691 37.39 -6.20 14.96
C PHE A 691 36.17 -6.68 15.75
N SER A 692 35.60 -7.80 15.33
CA SER A 692 34.45 -8.44 15.94
C SER A 692 34.70 -9.96 16.08
N VAL A 693 33.74 -10.68 16.66
CA VAL A 693 33.67 -12.13 16.69
C VAL A 693 32.27 -12.59 16.31
N ASP A 694 32.16 -13.77 15.72
CA ASP A 694 30.89 -14.33 15.30
C ASP A 694 30.54 -15.62 16.02
N LEU A 695 31.16 -16.76 15.67
CA LEU A 695 30.97 -18.03 16.33
C LEU A 695 31.72 -18.03 17.67
N MET A 696 30.97 -18.16 18.76
CA MET A 696 31.51 -18.27 20.10
C MET A 696 30.96 -19.55 20.73
N ARG A 697 31.77 -20.60 20.77
CA ARG A 697 31.31 -21.93 21.19
C ARG A 697 32.25 -22.56 22.20
N PHE A 698 31.69 -23.32 23.10
CA PHE A 698 32.42 -23.97 24.17
C PHE A 698 31.77 -25.30 24.55
N SER A 699 32.57 -26.26 25.00
CA SER A 699 32.14 -27.58 25.49
C SER A 699 31.34 -27.47 26.79
N LYS A 700 30.41 -28.39 27.02
CA LYS A 700 29.55 -28.43 28.22
C LYS A 700 30.37 -28.52 29.52
N ASN A 701 31.50 -29.17 29.47
CA ASN A 701 32.36 -29.42 30.63
C ASN A 701 33.37 -28.29 30.91
N THR A 702 33.03 -27.03 30.53
CA THR A 702 33.89 -25.88 30.76
C THR A 702 33.53 -25.17 32.07
N PRO A 703 34.50 -24.51 32.74
CA PRO A 703 34.24 -23.77 33.97
C PRO A 703 33.33 -22.56 33.73
N ARG A 704 32.52 -22.20 34.72
CA ARG A 704 31.74 -20.96 34.66
C ARG A 704 32.67 -19.77 34.45
N GLY A 705 32.40 -18.93 33.48
CA GLY A 705 33.20 -17.75 33.14
C GLY A 705 34.19 -17.99 32.00
N VAL A 706 34.20 -19.17 31.36
CA VAL A 706 35.07 -19.47 30.20
C VAL A 706 34.94 -18.43 29.10
N MET A 707 33.73 -17.98 28.79
CA MET A 707 33.51 -16.94 27.79
C MET A 707 33.90 -15.54 28.28
N ASP A 708 33.77 -15.24 29.59
CA ASP A 708 34.32 -14.00 30.14
C ASP A 708 35.83 -13.96 29.93
N PHE A 709 36.51 -15.10 30.19
CA PHE A 709 37.94 -15.26 30.00
C PHE A 709 38.36 -15.14 28.53
N MET A 710 37.60 -15.76 27.61
CA MET A 710 37.80 -15.63 26.16
C MET A 710 37.78 -14.15 25.73
N PHE A 711 36.72 -13.41 26.12
CA PHE A 711 36.56 -12.01 25.76
C PHE A 711 37.62 -11.08 26.36
N ILE A 712 38.06 -11.32 27.61
CA ILE A 712 39.16 -10.56 28.19
C ILE A 712 40.42 -10.71 27.35
N ASN A 713 40.78 -11.95 26.99
CA ASN A 713 42.00 -12.22 26.20
C ASN A 713 41.86 -11.72 24.74
N LEU A 714 40.64 -11.76 24.15
CA LEU A 714 40.41 -11.18 22.84
C LEU A 714 40.61 -9.66 22.83
N ILE A 715 40.18 -8.96 23.91
CA ILE A 715 40.40 -7.50 24.03
C ILE A 715 41.89 -7.22 24.22
N GLU A 716 42.60 -8.04 25.03
CA GLU A 716 44.07 -7.96 25.23
C GLU A 716 44.81 -8.20 23.91
N TYR A 717 44.40 -9.22 23.11
CA TYR A 717 44.91 -9.46 21.77
C TYR A 717 44.66 -8.27 20.82
N GLY A 718 43.43 -7.70 20.81
CA GLY A 718 43.13 -6.52 20.04
C GLY A 718 44.03 -5.34 20.38
N LYS A 719 44.35 -5.15 21.65
CA LYS A 719 45.28 -4.13 22.14
C LYS A 719 46.71 -4.35 21.63
N GLU A 720 47.18 -5.60 21.66
CA GLU A 720 48.50 -5.97 21.13
C GLU A 720 48.62 -5.76 19.62
N LYS A 721 47.54 -6.00 18.89
CA LYS A 721 47.47 -5.79 17.42
C LYS A 721 47.21 -4.33 17.02
N GLY A 722 46.93 -3.43 17.96
CA GLY A 722 46.72 -2.03 17.71
C GLY A 722 45.28 -1.63 17.36
N TYR A 723 44.32 -2.54 17.50
CA TYR A 723 42.90 -2.20 17.33
C TYR A 723 42.42 -1.22 18.39
N GLU A 724 41.51 -0.33 18.04
CA GLU A 724 40.89 0.65 18.92
C GLU A 724 39.56 0.15 19.48
N ILE A 725 38.76 -0.55 18.67
CA ILE A 725 37.42 -0.96 19.01
C ILE A 725 37.25 -2.48 18.86
N PHE A 726 36.70 -3.11 19.89
CA PHE A 726 36.17 -4.46 19.79
C PHE A 726 34.64 -4.43 19.75
N ASN A 727 34.08 -4.80 18.61
CA ASN A 727 32.63 -4.85 18.40
C ASN A 727 32.07 -6.20 18.84
N MET A 728 31.25 -6.19 19.88
CA MET A 728 30.63 -7.40 20.42
C MET A 728 29.31 -7.79 19.70
N GLY A 729 28.91 -7.06 18.68
CA GLY A 729 27.68 -7.28 17.94
C GLY A 729 26.40 -6.79 18.65
N MET A 730 25.27 -6.95 18.03
CA MET A 730 23.98 -6.43 18.47
C MET A 730 23.40 -7.22 19.67
N ALA A 731 22.76 -6.52 20.59
CA ALA A 731 21.79 -7.05 21.58
C ALA A 731 20.37 -6.78 21.08
N PRO A 732 19.67 -7.77 20.50
CA PRO A 732 18.36 -7.57 19.89
C PRO A 732 17.33 -7.08 20.91
N LEU A 733 16.47 -6.16 20.48
CA LEU A 733 15.38 -5.53 21.23
C LEU A 733 15.79 -4.80 22.51
N ALA A 734 17.09 -4.65 22.76
CA ALA A 734 17.58 -3.95 23.95
C ALA A 734 17.20 -2.47 23.88
N ASN A 735 16.64 -1.94 24.99
CA ASN A 735 16.22 -0.54 25.13
C ASN A 735 15.27 -0.02 24.04
N VAL A 736 14.44 -0.90 23.48
CA VAL A 736 13.40 -0.53 22.52
C VAL A 736 12.08 -0.28 23.26
N GLY A 737 11.39 0.81 22.96
CA GLY A 737 10.04 1.09 23.46
C GLY A 737 9.94 1.53 24.93
N LEU A 738 11.04 1.92 25.59
CA LEU A 738 11.06 2.34 27.00
C LEU A 738 10.34 3.67 27.26
N SER A 739 10.33 4.58 26.26
CA SER A 739 9.68 5.89 26.40
C SER A 739 8.16 5.74 26.47
N LYS A 740 7.50 6.54 27.32
CA LYS A 740 6.03 6.64 27.31
C LYS A 740 5.46 7.11 25.95
N TYR A 741 6.25 7.83 25.17
CA TYR A 741 5.92 8.33 23.83
C TYR A 741 6.36 7.38 22.70
N ALA A 742 6.98 6.24 23.01
CA ALA A 742 7.37 5.26 22.01
C ALA A 742 6.15 4.79 21.20
N PHE A 743 6.38 4.47 19.95
CA PHE A 743 5.35 3.92 19.06
C PHE A 743 4.82 2.58 19.62
N TRP A 744 3.56 2.28 19.31
CA TRP A 744 2.89 1.06 19.81
C TRP A 744 3.63 -0.23 19.42
N ASN A 745 4.22 -0.28 18.22
CA ASN A 745 5.04 -1.39 17.73
C ASN A 745 6.32 -1.59 18.55
N GLU A 746 6.98 -0.50 18.99
CA GLU A 746 8.14 -0.56 19.87
C GLU A 746 7.75 -1.00 21.29
N LYS A 747 6.58 -0.57 21.77
CA LYS A 747 6.04 -1.05 23.06
C LYS A 747 5.72 -2.55 23.02
N LEU A 748 5.24 -3.07 21.88
CA LEU A 748 5.09 -4.52 21.69
C LEU A 748 6.45 -5.22 21.71
N ALA A 749 7.48 -4.66 21.04
CA ALA A 749 8.83 -5.20 21.07
C ALA A 749 9.39 -5.27 22.51
N LEU A 750 9.09 -4.26 23.35
CA LEU A 750 9.43 -4.28 24.77
C LEU A 750 8.77 -5.46 25.51
N GLN A 751 7.50 -5.72 25.23
CA GLN A 751 6.80 -6.87 25.85
C GLN A 751 7.44 -8.21 25.44
N PHE A 752 7.89 -8.34 24.19
CA PHE A 752 8.65 -9.52 23.74
C PHE A 752 10.02 -9.60 24.41
N TYR A 753 10.72 -8.48 24.56
CA TYR A 753 12.00 -8.43 25.26
C TYR A 753 11.87 -8.84 26.74
N GLU A 754 10.81 -8.41 27.41
CA GLU A 754 10.57 -8.70 28.82
C GLU A 754 10.07 -10.11 29.08
N ASN A 755 9.20 -10.65 28.25
CA ASN A 755 8.46 -11.89 28.47
C ASN A 755 8.86 -13.03 27.53
N GLY A 756 9.62 -12.75 26.46
CA GLY A 756 9.98 -13.73 25.43
C GLY A 756 11.17 -14.65 25.77
N GLN A 757 11.52 -14.79 27.04
CA GLN A 757 12.69 -15.58 27.51
C GLN A 757 12.68 -17.06 27.08
N ALA A 758 11.46 -17.63 26.85
CA ALA A 758 11.32 -19.00 26.36
C ALA A 758 11.79 -19.15 24.90
N LEU A 759 11.79 -18.09 24.12
CA LEU A 759 12.18 -18.06 22.69
C LEU A 759 13.65 -17.68 22.50
N TYR A 760 14.14 -16.71 23.27
CA TYR A 760 15.52 -16.21 23.20
C TYR A 760 15.90 -15.45 24.47
N SER A 761 17.16 -15.65 24.98
CA SER A 761 17.63 -14.97 26.19
C SER A 761 18.11 -13.54 25.93
N PHE A 762 17.19 -12.65 25.48
CA PHE A 762 17.50 -11.26 25.15
C PHE A 762 18.19 -10.51 26.29
N LYS A 763 17.63 -10.60 27.52
CA LYS A 763 18.17 -9.95 28.71
C LYS A 763 19.53 -10.52 29.12
N GLY A 764 19.70 -11.85 28.94
CA GLY A 764 20.96 -12.52 29.24
C GLY A 764 22.10 -12.03 28.36
N LEU A 765 21.85 -11.92 27.05
CA LEU A 765 22.84 -11.42 26.12
C LEU A 765 23.23 -9.96 26.40
N ARG A 766 22.24 -9.10 26.65
CA ARG A 766 22.48 -7.69 27.02
C ARG A 766 23.37 -7.61 28.29
N ARG A 767 23.00 -8.29 29.37
CA ARG A 767 23.76 -8.31 30.61
C ARG A 767 25.18 -8.87 30.45
N PHE A 768 25.35 -9.83 29.55
CA PHE A 768 26.69 -10.36 29.26
C PHE A 768 27.58 -9.27 28.66
N LYS A 769 27.09 -8.55 27.61
CA LYS A 769 27.83 -7.50 26.92
C LYS A 769 28.08 -6.27 27.80
N GLU A 770 27.16 -5.93 28.69
CA GLU A 770 27.29 -4.83 29.67
C GLU A 770 28.46 -5.00 30.66
N LYS A 771 28.98 -6.24 30.85
CA LYS A 771 30.17 -6.47 31.63
C LYS A 771 31.42 -5.84 31.01
N PHE A 772 31.45 -5.70 29.70
CA PHE A 772 32.59 -5.28 28.91
C PHE A 772 32.47 -3.88 28.35
N SER A 773 31.27 -3.47 27.96
CA SER A 773 31.04 -2.20 27.31
C SER A 773 29.93 -1.37 27.95
N HIS A 774 30.14 -0.04 27.93
CA HIS A 774 29.13 0.97 28.22
C HIS A 774 28.82 1.83 26.99
N ASN A 775 29.51 1.62 25.86
CA ASN A 775 29.28 2.30 24.59
C ASN A 775 28.36 1.45 23.69
N TRP A 776 27.22 2.02 23.27
CA TRP A 776 26.19 1.33 22.54
C TRP A 776 25.72 2.15 21.35
N GLU A 777 25.70 1.54 20.18
CA GLU A 777 25.16 2.15 18.96
C GLU A 777 23.81 1.55 18.61
N TYR A 778 22.91 2.38 18.11
CA TYR A 778 21.56 1.95 17.73
C TYR A 778 21.56 1.24 16.37
N LYS A 779 20.77 0.18 16.28
CA LYS A 779 20.53 -0.53 15.03
C LYS A 779 19.05 -0.48 14.69
N TYR A 780 18.79 -0.26 13.43
CA TYR A 780 17.42 -0.04 12.92
C TYR A 780 17.03 -1.06 11.86
N ILE A 781 15.73 -1.31 11.77
CA ILE A 781 15.10 -1.90 10.60
C ILE A 781 14.40 -0.78 9.83
N ALA A 782 14.72 -0.66 8.53
CA ALA A 782 14.06 0.28 7.65
C ALA A 782 13.08 -0.45 6.73
N TYR A 783 11.85 0.02 6.66
CA TYR A 783 10.76 -0.63 5.94
C TYR A 783 9.91 0.41 5.22
N ARG A 784 9.25 0.03 4.12
CA ARG A 784 8.34 0.92 3.40
C ARG A 784 7.09 1.23 4.25
N ARG A 785 6.70 2.50 4.33
CA ARG A 785 5.55 2.98 5.11
C ARG A 785 4.24 2.26 4.83
N ASN A 786 4.07 1.74 3.61
CA ASN A 786 2.86 1.01 3.20
C ASN A 786 2.84 -0.46 3.66
N THR A 787 3.92 -0.95 4.26
CA THR A 787 4.01 -2.34 4.76
C THR A 787 3.68 -2.41 6.24
N SER A 788 3.16 -3.56 6.69
CA SER A 788 2.94 -3.78 8.11
C SER A 788 4.27 -4.08 8.80
N ILE A 789 4.69 -3.22 9.72
CA ILE A 789 5.93 -3.43 10.49
C ILE A 789 5.87 -4.74 11.29
N LEU A 790 4.73 -5.09 11.87
CA LEU A 790 4.57 -6.33 12.63
C LEU A 790 4.86 -7.57 11.77
N ILE A 791 4.26 -7.64 10.58
CA ILE A 791 4.52 -8.74 9.64
C ILE A 791 5.98 -8.71 9.19
N THR A 792 6.55 -7.53 8.97
CA THR A 792 7.95 -7.37 8.55
C THR A 792 8.91 -7.90 9.60
N VAL A 793 8.70 -7.58 10.88
CA VAL A 793 9.53 -8.07 11.98
C VAL A 793 9.40 -9.60 12.15
N ILE A 794 8.20 -10.14 12.04
CA ILE A 794 8.00 -11.61 12.06
C ILE A 794 8.75 -12.27 10.91
N GLN A 795 8.65 -11.73 9.69
CA GLN A 795 9.36 -12.26 8.54
C GLN A 795 10.89 -12.13 8.70
N ALA A 796 11.39 -11.02 9.24
CA ALA A 796 12.80 -10.85 9.57
C ALA A 796 13.28 -11.90 10.58
N ALA A 797 12.52 -12.16 11.65
CA ALA A 797 12.83 -13.19 12.63
C ALA A 797 12.89 -14.60 12.01
N ILE A 798 11.98 -14.90 11.07
CA ILE A 798 12.00 -16.18 10.33
C ILE A 798 13.26 -16.26 9.46
N VAL A 799 13.62 -15.19 8.74
CA VAL A 799 14.83 -15.14 7.91
C VAL A 799 16.08 -15.38 8.75
N CYS A 800 16.21 -14.70 9.90
CA CYS A 800 17.33 -14.88 10.82
C CYS A 800 17.37 -16.28 11.50
N SER A 801 16.24 -17.00 11.56
CA SER A 801 16.17 -18.35 12.14
C SER A 801 16.49 -19.47 11.16
N ARG A 802 16.59 -19.17 9.86
CA ARG A 802 16.85 -20.14 8.79
C ARG A 802 18.31 -20.16 8.41
N ASN A 803 18.78 -21.31 8.00
CA ASN A 803 20.04 -21.46 7.29
C ASN A 803 19.73 -22.02 5.90
N ARG A 804 19.87 -21.19 4.85
CA ARG A 804 19.51 -21.55 3.48
C ARG A 804 20.30 -22.76 3.00
N ASN A 805 21.60 -22.80 3.27
CA ASN A 805 22.48 -23.88 2.81
C ASN A 805 22.07 -25.24 3.39
N VAL A 806 21.65 -25.26 4.67
CA VAL A 806 21.18 -26.47 5.33
C VAL A 806 19.79 -26.86 4.82
N ASP A 807 18.87 -25.90 4.67
CA ASP A 807 17.50 -26.16 4.23
C ASP A 807 17.47 -26.64 2.76
N GLU A 808 18.26 -26.07 1.87
CA GLU A 808 18.38 -26.52 0.47
C GLU A 808 19.00 -27.94 0.39
N SER A 809 19.98 -28.25 1.21
CA SER A 809 20.57 -29.61 1.24
C SER A 809 19.59 -30.68 1.70
N ILE A 810 18.73 -30.37 2.66
CA ILE A 810 17.66 -31.29 3.13
C ILE A 810 16.62 -31.51 2.03
N VAL A 811 16.20 -30.44 1.34
CA VAL A 811 15.23 -30.55 0.25
C VAL A 811 15.79 -31.41 -0.90
N ILE A 812 17.05 -31.19 -1.29
CA ILE A 812 17.69 -31.97 -2.34
C ILE A 812 17.84 -33.45 -1.91
N ARG A 813 18.15 -33.72 -0.63
CA ARG A 813 18.24 -35.08 -0.10
C ARG A 813 16.88 -35.76 -0.09
N ASN A 814 15.82 -35.07 0.32
CA ASN A 814 14.45 -35.59 0.31
C ASN A 814 13.93 -35.81 -1.11
N LEU A 815 14.24 -34.92 -2.07
CA LEU A 815 13.90 -35.12 -3.47
C LEU A 815 14.63 -36.33 -4.07
N LYS A 816 15.93 -36.52 -3.75
CA LYS A 816 16.70 -37.70 -4.19
C LYS A 816 16.17 -39.00 -3.56
N SER A 817 15.63 -38.96 -2.33
CA SER A 817 15.00 -40.15 -1.70
C SER A 817 13.62 -40.47 -2.26
N LEU A 818 12.93 -39.50 -2.86
CA LEU A 818 11.62 -39.71 -3.54
C LEU A 818 11.79 -40.19 -5.01
N ILE A 819 12.99 -40.04 -5.57
CA ILE A 819 13.30 -40.47 -6.96
C ILE A 819 14.01 -41.82 -6.97
N LYS A 820 14.48 -42.33 -5.83
CA LYS A 820 14.87 -43.72 -5.63
C LYS A 820 13.65 -44.54 -5.14
#